data_70836be0d710bf00361c8d79733a9395
#
_entry.id   70836be0d710bf00361c8d79733a9395
#
_cell.length_a   1.000
_cell.length_b   1.000
_cell.length_c   1.000
_cell.angle_alpha   90.00
_cell.angle_beta   90.00
_cell.angle_gamma   90.00
#
_symmetry.space_group_name_H-M   'P 1'
#
loop_
_entity.id
_entity.type
_entity.pdbx_description
1 polymer ?
#
loop_
_entity_poly.entity_id
_entity_poly.type
_entity_poly.pdbx_seq_one_letter_code
_entity_poly.pdbx_strand_id
1 'polypeptide(L)'
;VKLTPETLPDFVNTMGTESNSADALLAAAQSLSEEAFGKQDMHSFLSTAGSESVQKSIAESGNIDAWLREIFGLTESSRYHMGHVIEARAHSFGSKPVFQIIQPDEIVKISYSQLWKYIKRTGLGLLALTEGKEPVIGILTPNTFKGALVDLACLSFGFLVVPLPLNSTSEDLSYIIDHSGITHIFSGGQRAAGLLSAAVLPASDIQVIQLRAKDLSSPSHISWDDFLAAGAAMDESDLLKRRDSMDMNGLATVMYTSGTTAHPKGIVFTPMNLVSKRFARALALPGIGSDDIFLSFLPLYHTFGRYLEMLGSIFLGATYTFARSPQFRSLLADFKIIRPTVFISVPKRWSQIHEQCSGSSLDNITGGRLKWGLSAAGYLEPEVFRFFQKNGVSLMSGYGMTEATGGITMTPSDDYRPDSVGKALPGVEAALAEDGELMIRGPYVSPGYLGDNRTLIIRESAWFHTGDIFEESDGHFTIVDRKKEIYKNSRGQTIAPQKIENLFKDFESIQSVFLVGDGMEYNCILIYPNQNTEEWNTNESPEAFRDHFSTIVSSVNSFLPPHERLVNFAVISRPFSSEHGELTKKGTYKRKAIMKNFASVIEPMYERSSVSFIHDGIELKLPNWILREKGILSSDITWDGSDLAVKGKRVIPLSRNEEGLQIGDFTYVLPKPVLDLESFLRSPELWLGNTGFVEFMGTVPFRLTEFSPSTDIGLADTFVSLPKQSAGESVPFPDKEGKIKDYLAFLHSKAMVLRGQSSVQIKSAVANFRTMTEQPGSIWNQIIPSLLFRLNAHPKVSCRSAMLDLAIGFTSPKAFAEISMNTCAFAHAENKKDAVVFDALQMDVDHIRAFLELIQDYKTHPETCKGFAAEWVKTIFSLIADFG
;
A
#
# COMPACT_ATOMS: atom_id res chain seq x y z
N VAL A 1 35.83 -19.92 -21.57
CA VAL A 1 36.47 -19.77 -22.92
C VAL A 1 36.84 -18.32 -23.05
N LYS A 2 38.19 -18.07 -23.24
CA LYS A 2 38.67 -16.74 -23.48
C LYS A 2 38.33 -16.37 -24.93
N LEU A 3 37.47 -15.39 -25.13
CA LEU A 3 37.06 -14.92 -26.46
C LEU A 3 38.13 -14.04 -27.07
N THR A 4 38.32 -14.14 -28.39
CA THR A 4 39.08 -13.22 -29.21
C THR A 4 38.15 -12.64 -30.29
N PRO A 5 38.51 -11.51 -30.94
CA PRO A 5 37.71 -10.97 -32.05
C PRO A 5 37.46 -11.96 -33.17
N GLU A 6 38.41 -12.92 -33.41
CA GLU A 6 38.28 -13.97 -34.42
C GLU A 6 37.31 -15.07 -34.01
N THR A 7 37.20 -15.42 -32.71
CA THR A 7 36.37 -16.52 -32.21
C THR A 7 34.97 -16.05 -31.80
N LEU A 8 34.78 -14.73 -31.57
CA LEU A 8 33.50 -14.17 -31.15
C LEU A 8 32.34 -14.40 -32.14
N PRO A 9 32.53 -14.27 -33.48
CA PRO A 9 31.43 -14.53 -34.43
C PRO A 9 30.86 -15.94 -34.34
N ASP A 10 31.77 -16.96 -34.22
CA ASP A 10 31.35 -18.35 -34.08
C ASP A 10 30.65 -18.59 -32.74
N PHE A 11 31.16 -18.00 -31.65
CA PHE A 11 30.50 -18.09 -30.35
C PHE A 11 29.11 -17.45 -30.37
N VAL A 12 28.96 -16.25 -30.94
CA VAL A 12 27.67 -15.55 -31.06
C VAL A 12 26.65 -16.35 -31.89
N ASN A 13 27.11 -17.02 -32.96
CA ASN A 13 26.24 -17.86 -33.81
C ASN A 13 25.71 -19.10 -33.08
N THR A 14 26.47 -19.59 -32.08
CA THR A 14 26.07 -20.76 -31.27
C THR A 14 25.49 -20.40 -29.92
N MET A 15 25.46 -19.11 -29.59
CA MET A 15 25.02 -18.59 -28.30
C MET A 15 23.56 -18.99 -28.01
N GLY A 16 23.35 -19.53 -26.80
CA GLY A 16 21.99 -19.95 -26.41
C GLY A 16 21.55 -21.31 -27.01
N THR A 17 22.45 -22.05 -27.68
CA THR A 17 22.21 -23.47 -28.00
C THR A 17 22.45 -24.34 -26.75
N GLU A 18 21.98 -25.59 -26.77
CA GLU A 18 22.19 -26.56 -25.66
C GLU A 18 23.65 -26.76 -25.28
N SER A 19 24.61 -26.44 -26.18
CA SER A 19 26.04 -26.51 -25.94
C SER A 19 26.61 -25.38 -25.09
N ASN A 20 25.92 -24.25 -24.93
CA ASN A 20 26.37 -23.10 -24.18
C ASN A 20 25.71 -23.02 -22.81
N SER A 21 26.43 -23.43 -21.75
CA SER A 21 26.00 -23.26 -20.37
C SER A 21 25.96 -21.76 -19.97
N ALA A 22 25.16 -21.44 -18.95
CA ALA A 22 25.12 -20.08 -18.39
C ALA A 22 26.50 -19.60 -17.93
N ASP A 23 27.37 -20.50 -17.41
CA ASP A 23 28.71 -20.15 -17.00
C ASP A 23 29.59 -19.77 -18.20
N ALA A 24 29.42 -20.43 -19.34
CA ALA A 24 30.11 -20.08 -20.57
C ALA A 24 29.65 -18.73 -21.12
N LEU A 25 28.35 -18.43 -21.04
CA LEU A 25 27.79 -17.14 -21.42
C LEU A 25 28.28 -16.02 -20.53
N LEU A 26 28.34 -16.24 -19.22
CA LEU A 26 28.87 -15.27 -18.26
C LEU A 26 30.35 -15.02 -18.46
N ALA A 27 31.16 -16.07 -18.63
CA ALA A 27 32.59 -15.96 -18.92
C ALA A 27 32.86 -15.21 -20.23
N ALA A 28 32.00 -15.40 -21.25
CA ALA A 28 32.07 -14.65 -22.49
C ALA A 28 31.80 -13.15 -22.29
N ALA A 29 30.76 -12.81 -21.51
CA ALA A 29 30.41 -11.43 -21.18
C ALA A 29 31.58 -10.74 -20.41
N GLN A 30 32.20 -11.42 -19.43
CA GLN A 30 33.35 -10.93 -18.70
C GLN A 30 34.56 -10.70 -19.61
N SER A 31 34.84 -11.62 -20.52
CA SER A 31 35.93 -11.48 -21.49
C SER A 31 35.77 -10.23 -22.36
N LEU A 32 34.52 -9.93 -22.79
CA LEU A 32 34.23 -8.73 -23.56
C LEU A 32 34.36 -7.42 -22.75
N SER A 33 34.20 -7.49 -21.43
CA SER A 33 34.37 -6.36 -20.52
C SER A 33 35.86 -6.08 -20.24
N GLU A 34 36.71 -7.10 -20.25
CA GLU A 34 38.11 -7.01 -19.87
C GLU A 34 39.07 -6.73 -21.06
N GLU A 35 38.68 -7.10 -22.28
CA GLU A 35 39.53 -6.99 -23.47
C GLU A 35 39.05 -5.89 -24.43
N ALA A 36 39.97 -5.39 -25.27
CA ALA A 36 39.67 -4.33 -26.24
C ALA A 36 38.92 -4.86 -27.47
N PHE A 37 37.65 -5.19 -27.32
CA PHE A 37 36.77 -5.50 -28.43
C PHE A 37 36.19 -4.23 -29.10
N GLY A 38 35.91 -4.33 -30.39
CA GLY A 38 35.23 -3.25 -31.12
C GLY A 38 33.79 -3.10 -30.69
N LYS A 39 33.24 -1.89 -30.85
CA LYS A 39 31.82 -1.65 -30.55
C LYS A 39 30.85 -2.61 -31.29
N GLN A 40 31.18 -2.91 -32.55
CA GLN A 40 30.38 -3.81 -33.37
C GLN A 40 30.33 -5.24 -32.80
N ASP A 41 31.45 -5.70 -32.22
CA ASP A 41 31.55 -7.00 -31.60
C ASP A 41 30.65 -7.07 -30.34
N MET A 42 30.71 -6.04 -29.48
CA MET A 42 29.87 -5.91 -28.30
C MET A 42 28.40 -5.83 -28.69
N HIS A 43 28.03 -5.08 -29.74
CA HIS A 43 26.66 -4.97 -30.23
C HIS A 43 26.13 -6.32 -30.74
N SER A 44 26.97 -7.09 -31.47
CA SER A 44 26.61 -8.44 -31.92
C SER A 44 26.31 -9.37 -30.76
N PHE A 45 27.19 -9.37 -29.74
CA PHE A 45 26.99 -10.12 -28.51
C PHE A 45 25.70 -9.69 -27.78
N LEU A 46 25.52 -8.39 -27.51
CA LEU A 46 24.35 -7.86 -26.79
C LEU A 46 23.04 -8.14 -27.53
N SER A 47 23.05 -8.10 -28.86
CA SER A 47 21.90 -8.48 -29.67
C SER A 47 21.47 -9.91 -29.40
N THR A 48 22.44 -10.85 -29.41
CA THR A 48 22.18 -12.28 -29.16
C THR A 48 21.90 -12.56 -27.68
N ALA A 49 22.55 -11.83 -26.76
CA ALA A 49 22.28 -11.90 -25.32
C ALA A 49 20.82 -11.59 -24.98
N GLY A 50 20.14 -10.78 -25.77
CA GLY A 50 18.69 -10.53 -25.65
C GLY A 50 17.78 -11.61 -26.25
N SER A 51 18.30 -12.73 -26.78
CA SER A 51 17.47 -13.81 -27.32
C SER A 51 16.82 -14.65 -26.21
N GLU A 52 15.67 -15.28 -26.54
CA GLU A 52 14.89 -16.10 -25.61
C GLU A 52 15.71 -17.24 -25.01
N SER A 53 16.50 -17.96 -25.85
CA SER A 53 17.32 -19.09 -25.43
C SER A 53 18.39 -18.70 -24.41
N VAL A 54 19.08 -17.55 -24.62
CA VAL A 54 20.07 -17.02 -23.67
C VAL A 54 19.41 -16.58 -22.37
N GLN A 55 18.32 -15.84 -22.47
CA GLN A 55 17.60 -15.35 -21.28
C GLN A 55 17.08 -16.51 -20.43
N LYS A 56 16.55 -17.57 -21.07
CA LYS A 56 16.10 -18.77 -20.36
C LYS A 56 17.25 -19.48 -19.66
N SER A 57 18.39 -19.72 -20.35
CA SER A 57 19.57 -20.37 -19.78
C SER A 57 20.10 -19.60 -18.55
N ILE A 58 20.16 -18.27 -18.61
CA ILE A 58 20.61 -17.43 -17.48
C ILE A 58 19.59 -17.45 -16.33
N ALA A 59 18.30 -17.34 -16.62
CA ALA A 59 17.25 -17.37 -15.59
C ALA A 59 17.26 -18.69 -14.81
N GLU A 60 17.50 -19.82 -15.47
CA GLU A 60 17.57 -21.15 -14.86
C GLU A 60 18.87 -21.38 -14.06
N SER A 61 19.95 -20.65 -14.35
CA SER A 61 21.28 -20.84 -13.70
C SER A 61 21.40 -20.22 -12.31
N GLY A 62 20.56 -19.25 -11.97
CA GLY A 62 20.69 -18.45 -10.74
C GLY A 62 21.77 -17.36 -10.78
N ASN A 63 22.52 -17.20 -11.87
CA ASN A 63 23.59 -16.19 -12.02
C ASN A 63 23.11 -14.84 -12.55
N ILE A 64 21.85 -14.50 -12.32
CA ILE A 64 21.17 -13.35 -12.92
C ILE A 64 21.90 -12.02 -12.62
N ASP A 65 22.26 -11.78 -11.36
CA ASP A 65 22.88 -10.50 -10.96
C ASP A 65 24.27 -10.31 -11.56
N ALA A 66 25.07 -11.39 -11.61
CA ALA A 66 26.38 -11.36 -12.26
C ALA A 66 26.23 -11.09 -13.77
N TRP A 67 25.34 -11.79 -14.43
CA TRP A 67 25.03 -11.57 -15.84
C TRP A 67 24.59 -10.13 -16.14
N LEU A 68 23.63 -9.60 -15.39
CA LEU A 68 23.13 -8.24 -15.62
C LEU A 68 24.21 -7.19 -15.40
N ARG A 69 25.11 -7.39 -14.43
CA ARG A 69 26.23 -6.48 -14.20
C ARG A 69 27.10 -6.35 -15.44
N GLU A 70 27.48 -7.48 -16.05
CA GLU A 70 28.30 -7.48 -17.27
C GLU A 70 27.53 -6.89 -18.46
N ILE A 71 26.28 -7.30 -18.66
CA ILE A 71 25.43 -6.76 -19.75
C ILE A 71 25.24 -5.26 -19.62
N PHE A 72 25.03 -4.73 -18.43
CA PHE A 72 24.88 -3.28 -18.23
C PHE A 72 26.20 -2.54 -18.48
N GLY A 73 27.34 -3.08 -18.06
CA GLY A 73 28.66 -2.53 -18.35
C GLY A 73 28.94 -2.49 -19.86
N LEU A 74 28.69 -3.60 -20.56
CA LEU A 74 28.83 -3.68 -22.02
C LEU A 74 27.88 -2.74 -22.75
N THR A 75 26.66 -2.62 -22.27
CA THR A 75 25.65 -1.71 -22.83
C THR A 75 26.08 -0.25 -22.75
N GLU A 76 26.62 0.18 -21.60
CA GLU A 76 27.07 1.56 -21.38
C GLU A 76 28.36 1.84 -22.18
N SER A 77 29.36 0.99 -22.09
CA SER A 77 30.67 1.17 -22.75
C SER A 77 30.56 1.19 -24.28
N SER A 78 29.72 0.32 -24.84
CA SER A 78 29.52 0.25 -26.30
C SER A 78 28.46 1.24 -26.81
N ARG A 79 27.74 1.92 -25.92
CA ARG A 79 26.56 2.78 -26.22
C ARG A 79 25.44 2.01 -26.92
N TYR A 80 25.18 0.78 -26.49
CA TYR A 80 24.10 -0.03 -27.06
C TYR A 80 22.75 0.41 -26.50
N HIS A 81 21.89 0.97 -27.32
CA HIS A 81 20.58 1.51 -26.94
C HIS A 81 19.45 0.99 -27.82
N MET A 82 18.21 1.44 -27.61
CA MET A 82 17.02 0.93 -28.31
C MET A 82 17.10 1.01 -29.84
N GLY A 83 17.79 2.01 -30.41
CA GLY A 83 18.00 2.09 -31.85
C GLY A 83 18.82 0.88 -32.39
N HIS A 84 19.85 0.44 -31.68
CA HIS A 84 20.64 -0.73 -32.02
C HIS A 84 19.83 -2.03 -31.82
N VAL A 85 19.00 -2.10 -30.76
CA VAL A 85 18.09 -3.24 -30.55
C VAL A 85 17.14 -3.39 -31.75
N ILE A 86 16.50 -2.32 -32.17
CA ILE A 86 15.51 -2.36 -33.27
C ILE A 86 16.18 -2.75 -34.59
N GLU A 87 17.36 -2.18 -34.89
CA GLU A 87 18.13 -2.53 -36.08
C GLU A 87 18.55 -4.02 -36.08
N ALA A 88 19.05 -4.50 -34.95
CA ALA A 88 19.44 -5.91 -34.82
C ALA A 88 18.23 -6.84 -34.98
N ARG A 89 17.06 -6.48 -34.41
CA ARG A 89 15.84 -7.25 -34.63
C ARG A 89 15.33 -7.20 -36.08
N ALA A 90 15.53 -6.07 -36.77
CA ALA A 90 15.21 -5.96 -38.19
C ALA A 90 16.08 -6.89 -39.07
N HIS A 91 17.35 -7.11 -38.68
CA HIS A 91 18.21 -8.08 -39.34
C HIS A 91 17.82 -9.54 -38.98
N SER A 92 17.59 -9.83 -37.68
CA SER A 92 17.32 -11.20 -37.21
C SER A 92 15.96 -11.73 -37.64
N PHE A 93 14.92 -10.87 -37.64
CA PHE A 93 13.53 -11.28 -37.87
C PHE A 93 12.95 -10.81 -39.23
N GLY A 94 13.63 -9.99 -39.97
CA GLY A 94 13.36 -9.59 -41.33
C GLY A 94 11.88 -9.44 -41.73
N SER A 95 11.32 -10.47 -42.33
CA SER A 95 9.93 -10.50 -42.85
C SER A 95 8.86 -10.76 -41.77
N LYS A 96 9.27 -11.12 -40.55
CA LYS A 96 8.33 -11.39 -39.46
C LYS A 96 7.55 -10.12 -39.08
N PRO A 97 6.23 -10.24 -38.83
CA PRO A 97 5.45 -9.10 -38.33
C PRO A 97 5.91 -8.64 -36.93
N VAL A 98 6.23 -7.37 -36.79
CA VAL A 98 6.43 -6.70 -35.50
C VAL A 98 5.16 -6.01 -35.05
N PHE A 99 4.44 -5.37 -35.97
CA PHE A 99 3.17 -4.71 -35.69
C PHE A 99 2.02 -5.29 -36.50
N GLN A 100 0.87 -5.42 -35.83
CA GLN A 100 -0.41 -5.74 -36.46
C GLN A 100 -1.41 -4.62 -36.16
N ILE A 101 -2.13 -4.19 -37.18
CA ILE A 101 -3.15 -3.14 -37.10
C ILE A 101 -4.45 -3.75 -37.61
N ILE A 102 -5.44 -3.88 -36.73
CA ILE A 102 -6.75 -4.46 -37.07
C ILE A 102 -7.57 -3.39 -37.79
N GLN A 103 -7.87 -3.62 -39.06
CA GLN A 103 -8.80 -2.85 -39.86
C GLN A 103 -10.13 -3.62 -40.02
N PRO A 104 -11.20 -2.98 -40.53
CA PRO A 104 -12.50 -3.64 -40.68
C PRO A 104 -12.44 -4.93 -41.48
N ASP A 105 -11.67 -4.94 -42.60
CA ASP A 105 -11.67 -6.04 -43.59
C ASP A 105 -10.36 -6.83 -43.56
N GLU A 106 -9.29 -6.35 -42.92
CA GLU A 106 -7.98 -6.99 -42.96
C GLU A 106 -7.13 -6.69 -41.73
N ILE A 107 -6.06 -7.45 -41.54
CA ILE A 107 -5.02 -7.16 -40.56
C ILE A 107 -3.78 -6.70 -41.33
N VAL A 108 -3.49 -5.39 -41.25
CA VAL A 108 -2.26 -4.86 -41.80
C VAL A 108 -1.08 -5.28 -40.93
N LYS A 109 -0.09 -5.93 -41.57
CA LYS A 109 1.12 -6.42 -40.93
C LYS A 109 2.32 -5.59 -41.38
N ILE A 110 3.08 -5.09 -40.41
CA ILE A 110 4.35 -4.41 -40.64
C ILE A 110 5.46 -5.34 -40.17
N SER A 111 6.39 -5.69 -41.05
CA SER A 111 7.53 -6.52 -40.70
C SER A 111 8.62 -5.73 -39.95
N TYR A 112 9.54 -6.43 -39.28
CA TYR A 112 10.68 -5.84 -38.62
C TYR A 112 11.56 -5.03 -39.59
N SER A 113 11.84 -5.56 -40.80
CA SER A 113 12.59 -4.82 -41.83
C SER A 113 11.83 -3.57 -42.30
N GLN A 114 10.50 -3.67 -42.50
CA GLN A 114 9.70 -2.48 -42.87
C GLN A 114 9.69 -1.44 -41.74
N LEU A 115 9.54 -1.88 -40.50
CA LEU A 115 9.58 -0.96 -39.34
C LEU A 115 10.88 -0.15 -39.32
N TRP A 116 12.04 -0.81 -39.49
CA TRP A 116 13.34 -0.12 -39.50
C TRP A 116 13.46 0.90 -40.63
N LYS A 117 12.96 0.56 -41.82
CA LYS A 117 12.89 1.51 -42.94
C LYS A 117 12.02 2.72 -42.62
N TYR A 118 10.86 2.51 -42.01
CA TYR A 118 9.96 3.59 -41.61
C TYR A 118 10.58 4.44 -40.48
N ILE A 119 11.24 3.83 -39.49
CA ILE A 119 11.95 4.55 -38.43
C ILE A 119 13.05 5.46 -39.01
N LYS A 120 13.88 4.96 -39.94
CA LYS A 120 14.89 5.79 -40.61
C LYS A 120 14.28 6.95 -41.41
N ARG A 121 13.22 6.67 -42.14
CA ARG A 121 12.51 7.73 -42.90
C ARG A 121 11.92 8.80 -41.98
N THR A 122 11.35 8.38 -40.85
CA THR A 122 10.82 9.31 -39.82
C THR A 122 11.95 10.07 -39.14
N GLY A 123 13.06 9.40 -38.85
CA GLY A 123 14.27 10.02 -38.31
C GLY A 123 14.87 11.11 -39.21
N LEU A 124 14.88 10.88 -40.52
CA LEU A 124 15.29 11.92 -41.50
C LEU A 124 14.36 13.13 -41.47
N GLY A 125 13.04 12.89 -41.34
CA GLY A 125 12.08 13.98 -41.12
C GLY A 125 12.35 14.76 -39.83
N LEU A 126 12.66 14.07 -38.74
CA LEU A 126 13.04 14.72 -37.47
C LEU A 126 14.35 15.51 -37.63
N LEU A 127 15.33 14.98 -38.38
CA LEU A 127 16.59 15.66 -38.64
C LEU A 127 16.37 16.97 -39.42
N ALA A 128 15.41 16.99 -40.32
CA ALA A 128 15.03 18.23 -41.04
C ALA A 128 14.44 19.30 -40.10
N LEU A 129 13.92 18.94 -38.93
CA LEU A 129 13.40 19.91 -37.95
C LEU A 129 14.50 20.55 -37.09
N THR A 130 15.76 20.11 -37.20
CA THR A 130 16.88 20.62 -36.38
C THR A 130 17.47 21.95 -36.88
N GLU A 131 16.91 22.58 -37.89
CA GLU A 131 17.38 23.89 -38.38
C GLU A 131 17.30 24.95 -37.28
N GLY A 132 18.46 25.25 -36.64
CA GLY A 132 18.66 26.33 -35.67
C GLY A 132 18.55 25.96 -34.22
N LYS A 133 17.81 24.94 -33.80
CA LYS A 133 17.69 24.45 -32.44
C LYS A 133 17.34 22.97 -32.40
N GLU A 134 17.84 22.31 -31.37
CA GLU A 134 17.47 20.91 -31.05
C GLU A 134 15.95 20.81 -30.75
N PRO A 135 15.17 20.02 -31.50
CA PRO A 135 13.74 19.94 -31.31
C PRO A 135 13.39 19.11 -30.08
N VAL A 136 12.35 19.52 -29.36
CA VAL A 136 11.68 18.70 -28.34
C VAL A 136 10.35 18.25 -28.91
N ILE A 137 10.15 16.95 -28.98
CA ILE A 137 9.06 16.31 -29.69
C ILE A 137 7.94 15.91 -28.76
N GLY A 138 6.77 16.52 -28.87
CA GLY A 138 5.53 16.11 -28.21
C GLY A 138 4.76 15.09 -29.05
N ILE A 139 4.20 14.04 -28.46
CA ILE A 139 3.33 13.08 -29.15
C ILE A 139 1.96 13.10 -28.47
N LEU A 140 0.95 13.59 -29.16
CA LEU A 140 -0.44 13.68 -28.70
C LEU A 140 -1.37 12.90 -29.62
N THR A 141 -1.48 11.60 -29.42
CA THR A 141 -2.30 10.72 -30.27
C THR A 141 -2.77 9.49 -29.50
N PRO A 142 -3.91 8.87 -29.84
CA PRO A 142 -4.24 7.52 -29.39
C PRO A 142 -3.15 6.51 -29.78
N ASN A 143 -3.25 5.27 -29.28
CA ASN A 143 -2.38 4.21 -29.73
C ASN A 143 -2.52 4.00 -31.24
N THR A 144 -1.54 4.45 -31.98
CA THR A 144 -1.50 4.35 -33.45
C THR A 144 -0.10 4.02 -33.93
N PHE A 145 -0.02 3.36 -35.07
CA PHE A 145 1.25 3.02 -35.67
C PHE A 145 2.14 4.27 -35.95
N LYS A 146 1.56 5.35 -36.45
CA LYS A 146 2.33 6.58 -36.71
C LYS A 146 2.85 7.22 -35.42
N GLY A 147 2.05 7.23 -34.35
CA GLY A 147 2.51 7.72 -33.04
C GLY A 147 3.66 6.87 -32.46
N ALA A 148 3.52 5.54 -32.53
CA ALA A 148 4.59 4.62 -32.15
C ALA A 148 5.85 4.81 -33.01
N LEU A 149 5.69 5.07 -34.32
CA LEU A 149 6.80 5.27 -35.25
C LEU A 149 7.61 6.53 -34.92
N VAL A 150 6.94 7.64 -34.60
CA VAL A 150 7.61 8.88 -34.15
C VAL A 150 8.39 8.63 -32.86
N ASP A 151 7.77 7.95 -31.88
CA ASP A 151 8.41 7.61 -30.60
C ASP A 151 9.66 6.76 -30.80
N LEU A 152 9.55 5.68 -31.57
CA LEU A 152 10.67 4.80 -31.89
C LEU A 152 11.79 5.50 -32.67
N ALA A 153 11.44 6.41 -33.58
CA ALA A 153 12.45 7.21 -34.30
C ALA A 153 13.20 8.16 -33.32
N CYS A 154 12.48 8.84 -32.44
CA CYS A 154 13.11 9.68 -31.43
C CYS A 154 14.06 8.89 -30.53
N LEU A 155 13.62 7.75 -29.98
CA LEU A 155 14.44 6.88 -29.13
C LEU A 155 15.61 6.24 -29.88
N SER A 156 15.49 6.01 -31.19
CA SER A 156 16.56 5.44 -32.01
C SER A 156 17.67 6.43 -32.33
N PHE A 157 17.31 7.70 -32.50
CA PHE A 157 18.24 8.72 -33.02
C PHE A 157 18.52 9.87 -32.04
N GLY A 158 18.09 9.73 -30.79
CA GLY A 158 18.45 10.65 -29.70
C GLY A 158 17.72 12.01 -29.77
N PHE A 159 16.48 12.05 -30.28
CA PHE A 159 15.62 13.22 -30.15
C PHE A 159 14.83 13.13 -28.82
N LEU A 160 14.81 14.21 -28.05
CA LEU A 160 14.03 14.25 -26.80
C LEU A 160 12.54 14.16 -27.10
N VAL A 161 11.89 13.13 -26.56
CA VAL A 161 10.46 12.89 -26.80
C VAL A 161 9.64 12.92 -25.53
N VAL A 162 8.48 13.58 -25.59
CA VAL A 162 7.51 13.77 -24.51
C VAL A 162 6.15 13.21 -24.95
N PRO A 163 5.79 11.99 -24.54
CA PRO A 163 4.44 11.48 -24.77
C PRO A 163 3.42 12.26 -23.93
N LEU A 164 2.42 12.83 -24.58
CA LEU A 164 1.41 13.70 -23.97
C LEU A 164 0.15 12.90 -23.63
N PRO A 165 -0.33 12.94 -22.36
CA PRO A 165 -1.52 12.19 -21.97
C PRO A 165 -2.79 12.76 -22.58
N LEU A 166 -3.54 11.96 -23.36
CA LEU A 166 -4.83 12.35 -23.96
C LEU A 166 -5.96 12.58 -22.95
N ASN A 167 -5.77 12.16 -21.70
CA ASN A 167 -6.71 12.38 -20.61
C ASN A 167 -6.34 13.60 -19.75
N SER A 168 -5.41 14.41 -20.18
CA SER A 168 -5.07 15.70 -19.55
C SER A 168 -6.21 16.71 -19.67
N THR A 169 -6.23 17.69 -18.77
CA THR A 169 -6.96 18.94 -18.97
C THR A 169 -6.18 19.81 -19.96
N SER A 170 -6.81 20.82 -20.53
CA SER A 170 -6.13 21.82 -21.37
C SER A 170 -5.06 22.58 -20.57
N GLU A 171 -5.30 22.82 -19.30
CA GLU A 171 -4.40 23.51 -18.38
C GLU A 171 -3.15 22.66 -18.08
N ASP A 172 -3.33 21.36 -17.74
CA ASP A 172 -2.20 20.43 -17.58
C ASP A 172 -1.39 20.32 -18.88
N LEU A 173 -2.07 20.26 -20.02
CA LEU A 173 -1.41 20.14 -21.31
C LEU A 173 -0.57 21.40 -21.62
N SER A 174 -1.12 22.60 -21.39
CA SER A 174 -0.40 23.86 -21.53
C SER A 174 0.85 23.90 -20.65
N TYR A 175 0.70 23.52 -19.37
CA TYR A 175 1.81 23.43 -18.43
C TYR A 175 2.89 22.44 -18.92
N ILE A 176 2.50 21.23 -19.37
CA ILE A 176 3.46 20.23 -19.82
C ILE A 176 4.24 20.73 -21.04
N ILE A 177 3.57 21.36 -22.01
CA ILE A 177 4.18 21.90 -23.23
C ILE A 177 5.21 22.97 -22.88
N ASP A 178 4.85 23.92 -22.04
CA ASP A 178 5.73 25.00 -21.61
C ASP A 178 6.91 24.48 -20.77
N HIS A 179 6.64 23.73 -19.73
CA HIS A 179 7.65 23.20 -18.80
C HIS A 179 8.68 22.28 -19.48
N SER A 180 8.25 21.45 -20.44
CA SER A 180 9.16 20.58 -21.20
C SER A 180 9.84 21.29 -22.38
N GLY A 181 9.37 22.47 -22.76
CA GLY A 181 9.88 23.24 -23.90
C GLY A 181 9.64 22.54 -25.24
N ILE A 182 8.49 21.88 -25.40
CA ILE A 182 8.09 21.25 -26.67
C ILE A 182 8.05 22.29 -27.78
N THR A 183 8.72 21.98 -28.90
CA THR A 183 8.78 22.80 -30.10
C THR A 183 7.91 22.23 -31.25
N HIS A 184 7.76 20.92 -31.29
CA HIS A 184 7.00 20.23 -32.34
C HIS A 184 6.04 19.21 -31.71
N ILE A 185 4.78 19.21 -32.13
CA ILE A 185 3.77 18.27 -31.66
C ILE A 185 3.24 17.42 -32.81
N PHE A 186 3.44 16.11 -32.72
CA PHE A 186 2.80 15.13 -33.60
C PHE A 186 1.41 14.79 -33.04
N SER A 187 0.38 15.25 -33.77
CA SER A 187 -1.01 15.15 -33.30
C SER A 187 -1.86 14.25 -34.19
N GLY A 188 -2.80 13.50 -33.57
CA GLY A 188 -3.75 12.69 -34.33
C GLY A 188 -5.02 12.35 -33.56
N GLY A 189 -6.16 12.49 -34.25
CA GLY A 189 -7.50 12.18 -33.71
C GLY A 189 -8.23 13.37 -33.09
N GLN A 190 -9.56 13.31 -33.09
CA GLN A 190 -10.44 14.40 -32.65
C GLN A 190 -10.17 14.89 -31.23
N ARG A 191 -9.89 13.97 -30.30
CA ARG A 191 -9.61 14.35 -28.91
C ARG A 191 -8.31 15.15 -28.79
N ALA A 192 -7.27 14.79 -29.54
CA ALA A 192 -6.01 15.53 -29.56
C ALA A 192 -6.21 16.94 -30.16
N ALA A 193 -6.95 17.03 -31.25
CA ALA A 193 -7.29 18.32 -31.87
C ALA A 193 -8.09 19.21 -30.90
N GLY A 194 -9.09 18.67 -30.22
CA GLY A 194 -9.87 19.38 -29.22
C GLY A 194 -9.04 19.88 -28.03
N LEU A 195 -8.10 19.08 -27.55
CA LEU A 195 -7.20 19.48 -26.47
C LEU A 195 -6.24 20.59 -26.90
N LEU A 196 -5.65 20.49 -28.10
CA LEU A 196 -4.76 21.51 -28.62
C LEU A 196 -5.47 22.84 -28.85
N SER A 197 -6.72 22.80 -29.36
CA SER A 197 -7.50 24.02 -29.58
C SER A 197 -7.92 24.73 -28.30
N ALA A 198 -8.07 23.96 -27.18
CA ALA A 198 -8.44 24.50 -25.88
C ALA A 198 -7.23 24.86 -25.00
N ALA A 199 -6.03 24.37 -25.34
CA ALA A 199 -4.81 24.67 -24.59
C ALA A 199 -4.31 26.08 -24.92
N VAL A 200 -3.88 26.82 -23.88
CA VAL A 200 -3.14 28.07 -24.09
C VAL A 200 -1.71 27.69 -24.43
N LEU A 201 -1.41 27.69 -25.73
CA LEU A 201 -0.04 27.44 -26.16
C LEU A 201 0.82 28.69 -25.90
N PRO A 202 2.09 28.53 -25.46
CA PRO A 202 3.02 29.65 -25.40
C PRO A 202 3.04 30.41 -26.74
N ALA A 203 3.19 31.70 -26.68
CA ALA A 203 3.22 32.58 -27.86
C ALA A 203 4.39 32.29 -28.86
N SER A 204 5.19 31.29 -28.55
CA SER A 204 6.32 30.82 -29.37
C SER A 204 5.89 29.72 -30.34
N ASP A 205 6.40 29.77 -31.51
CA ASP A 205 6.32 28.97 -32.72
C ASP A 205 6.27 27.43 -32.55
N ILE A 206 5.24 26.90 -31.87
CA ILE A 206 5.04 25.45 -31.80
C ILE A 206 4.50 24.95 -33.12
N GLN A 207 5.24 24.09 -33.78
CA GLN A 207 4.79 23.48 -35.04
C GLN A 207 3.99 22.22 -34.74
N VAL A 208 2.85 22.07 -35.38
CA VAL A 208 1.97 20.89 -35.25
C VAL A 208 2.03 20.07 -36.53
N ILE A 209 2.48 18.82 -36.40
CA ILE A 209 2.51 17.86 -37.50
C ILE A 209 1.29 16.91 -37.34
N GLN A 210 0.40 16.95 -38.36
CA GLN A 210 -0.82 16.14 -38.33
C GLN A 210 -0.58 14.73 -38.89
N LEU A 211 -0.77 13.72 -38.05
CA LEU A 211 -0.57 12.32 -38.39
C LEU A 211 -1.63 11.77 -39.38
N ARG A 212 -2.78 12.45 -39.49
CA ARG A 212 -3.87 12.10 -40.41
C ARG A 212 -4.28 13.31 -41.23
N ALA A 213 -4.35 13.18 -42.52
CA ALA A 213 -4.72 14.30 -43.44
C ALA A 213 -6.08 14.93 -43.11
N LYS A 214 -7.06 14.12 -42.67
CA LYS A 214 -8.39 14.59 -42.27
C LYS A 214 -8.43 15.42 -40.99
N ASP A 215 -7.34 15.42 -40.21
CA ASP A 215 -7.25 16.14 -38.93
C ASP A 215 -6.57 17.55 -39.15
N LEU A 216 -6.21 17.94 -40.38
CA LEU A 216 -5.67 19.24 -40.70
C LEU A 216 -6.74 20.30 -40.43
N SER A 217 -6.59 21.05 -39.35
CA SER A 217 -7.53 22.04 -38.85
C SER A 217 -7.04 23.49 -39.04
N SER A 218 -5.79 23.67 -39.43
CA SER A 218 -5.18 24.99 -39.67
C SER A 218 -4.20 24.94 -40.84
N PRO A 219 -4.11 26.02 -41.66
CA PRO A 219 -3.09 26.14 -42.72
C PRO A 219 -1.65 26.13 -42.22
N SER A 220 -1.44 26.42 -40.93
CA SER A 220 -0.12 26.38 -40.31
C SER A 220 0.32 24.98 -39.86
N HIS A 221 -0.57 23.99 -39.97
CA HIS A 221 -0.24 22.60 -39.59
C HIS A 221 0.46 21.92 -40.76
N ILE A 222 1.55 21.22 -40.46
CA ILE A 222 2.32 20.43 -41.44
C ILE A 222 1.64 19.07 -41.59
N SER A 223 1.47 18.59 -42.82
CA SER A 223 0.97 17.24 -43.05
C SER A 223 2.08 16.21 -42.77
N TRP A 224 1.66 14.96 -42.42
CA TRP A 224 2.60 13.86 -42.29
C TRP A 224 3.46 13.64 -43.57
N ASP A 225 2.87 13.82 -44.73
CA ASP A 225 3.56 13.59 -46.00
C ASP A 225 4.57 14.71 -46.31
N ASP A 226 4.26 15.96 -45.98
CA ASP A 226 5.19 17.10 -46.12
C ASP A 226 6.36 16.96 -45.11
N PHE A 227 6.08 16.53 -43.89
CA PHE A 227 7.11 16.20 -42.88
C PHE A 227 8.08 15.13 -43.42
N LEU A 228 7.58 14.03 -43.98
CA LEU A 228 8.43 13.00 -44.56
C LEU A 228 9.16 13.47 -45.86
N ALA A 229 8.55 14.36 -46.64
CA ALA A 229 9.18 14.94 -47.83
C ALA A 229 10.36 15.86 -47.45
N ALA A 230 10.24 16.65 -46.41
CA ALA A 230 11.34 17.46 -45.89
C ALA A 230 12.56 16.61 -45.52
N GLY A 231 12.33 15.44 -44.92
CA GLY A 231 13.40 14.51 -44.57
C GLY A 231 14.10 13.85 -45.75
N ALA A 232 13.49 13.84 -46.95
CA ALA A 232 14.08 13.20 -48.11
C ALA A 232 15.34 13.95 -48.65
N ALA A 233 15.56 15.17 -48.20
CA ALA A 233 16.77 15.96 -48.52
C ALA A 233 17.92 15.72 -47.53
N MET A 234 17.69 15.02 -46.43
CA MET A 234 18.68 14.77 -45.36
C MET A 234 19.55 13.55 -45.69
N ASP A 235 20.80 13.57 -45.23
CA ASP A 235 21.72 12.43 -45.40
C ASP A 235 21.50 11.37 -44.27
N GLU A 236 21.28 10.14 -44.66
CA GLU A 236 21.14 9.02 -43.72
C GLU A 236 22.42 8.84 -42.91
N SER A 237 23.60 9.17 -43.41
CA SER A 237 24.85 9.07 -42.69
C SER A 237 24.90 9.99 -41.46
N ASP A 238 24.31 11.18 -41.54
CA ASP A 238 24.25 12.12 -40.41
C ASP A 238 23.26 11.64 -39.33
N LEU A 239 22.18 11.01 -39.75
CA LEU A 239 21.24 10.36 -38.81
C LEU A 239 21.91 9.21 -38.05
N LEU A 240 22.67 8.36 -38.73
CA LEU A 240 23.41 7.25 -38.11
C LEU A 240 24.55 7.75 -37.22
N LYS A 241 25.30 8.78 -37.61
CA LYS A 241 26.31 9.40 -36.73
C LYS A 241 25.65 9.94 -35.45
N ARG A 242 24.49 10.57 -35.55
CA ARG A 242 23.73 11.04 -34.39
C ARG A 242 23.38 9.89 -33.45
N ARG A 243 22.87 8.78 -33.99
CA ARG A 243 22.59 7.55 -33.23
C ARG A 243 23.82 7.06 -32.46
N ASP A 244 24.95 6.90 -33.14
CA ASP A 244 26.17 6.30 -32.61
C ASP A 244 26.91 7.23 -31.61
N SER A 245 26.58 8.52 -31.60
CA SER A 245 27.10 9.52 -30.67
C SER A 245 26.22 9.73 -29.43
N MET A 246 25.06 9.07 -29.34
CA MET A 246 24.09 9.28 -28.26
C MET A 246 24.74 9.08 -26.89
N ASP A 247 24.49 10.02 -25.99
CA ASP A 247 24.88 9.90 -24.58
C ASP A 247 23.93 8.94 -23.85
N MET A 248 24.46 7.86 -23.29
CA MET A 248 23.68 6.85 -22.57
C MET A 248 23.03 7.38 -21.31
N ASN A 249 23.58 8.43 -20.71
CA ASN A 249 23.10 9.08 -19.50
C ASN A 249 22.39 10.43 -19.78
N GLY A 250 22.32 10.83 -21.04
CA GLY A 250 21.59 12.02 -21.50
C GLY A 250 20.06 11.82 -21.49
N LEU A 251 19.33 12.89 -21.74
CA LEU A 251 17.86 12.86 -21.80
C LEU A 251 17.36 12.16 -23.07
N ALA A 252 16.63 11.06 -22.91
CA ALA A 252 15.95 10.38 -24.02
C ALA A 252 14.47 10.75 -24.07
N THR A 253 13.81 10.76 -22.93
CA THR A 253 12.37 11.02 -22.85
C THR A 253 11.95 11.53 -21.48
N VAL A 254 10.87 12.32 -21.45
CA VAL A 254 10.23 12.78 -20.21
C VAL A 254 8.79 12.29 -20.19
N MET A 255 8.37 11.65 -19.09
CA MET A 255 7.00 11.22 -18.90
C MET A 255 6.36 11.99 -17.75
N TYR A 256 5.18 12.56 -18.00
CA TYR A 256 4.46 13.31 -16.99
C TYR A 256 3.45 12.46 -16.25
N THR A 257 3.46 12.57 -14.94
CA THR A 257 2.48 11.92 -14.06
C THR A 257 1.74 12.94 -13.23
N SER A 258 0.42 12.73 -13.05
CA SER A 258 -0.38 13.51 -12.12
C SER A 258 0.05 13.14 -10.70
N GLY A 259 0.89 13.98 -10.09
CA GLY A 259 1.30 13.85 -8.68
C GLY A 259 0.23 14.38 -7.73
N THR A 260 0.53 14.33 -6.42
CA THR A 260 -0.24 14.99 -5.35
C THR A 260 -0.04 16.50 -5.31
N THR A 261 0.79 17.05 -6.19
CA THR A 261 1.10 18.48 -6.37
C THR A 261 0.13 19.12 -7.36
N ALA A 262 0.06 20.45 -7.35
CA ALA A 262 -0.83 21.22 -8.25
C ALA A 262 -0.57 20.92 -9.72
N HIS A 263 0.68 20.66 -10.13
CA HIS A 263 1.07 20.41 -11.50
C HIS A 263 1.69 19.02 -11.71
N PRO A 264 1.57 18.43 -12.91
CA PRO A 264 2.21 17.15 -13.26
C PRO A 264 3.73 17.25 -13.16
N LYS A 265 4.38 16.15 -12.68
CA LYS A 265 5.84 16.06 -12.58
C LYS A 265 6.40 15.38 -13.83
N GLY A 266 7.44 15.96 -14.42
CA GLY A 266 8.19 15.40 -15.54
C GLY A 266 9.28 14.44 -15.06
N ILE A 267 9.08 13.14 -15.22
CA ILE A 267 10.05 12.09 -14.86
C ILE A 267 10.96 11.87 -16.05
N VAL A 268 12.26 11.94 -15.81
CA VAL A 268 13.29 11.85 -16.85
C VAL A 268 13.75 10.41 -17.03
N PHE A 269 14.00 10.02 -18.28
CA PHE A 269 14.62 8.74 -18.61
C PHE A 269 15.76 8.91 -19.59
N THR A 270 16.80 8.10 -19.40
CA THR A 270 17.98 8.02 -20.23
C THR A 270 17.91 6.82 -21.19
N PRO A 271 18.70 6.78 -22.28
CA PRO A 271 18.82 5.57 -23.10
C PRO A 271 19.22 4.34 -22.27
N MET A 272 20.09 4.52 -21.27
CA MET A 272 20.50 3.46 -20.36
C MET A 272 19.33 2.89 -19.55
N ASN A 273 18.46 3.74 -19.01
CA ASN A 273 17.27 3.27 -18.29
C ASN A 273 16.39 2.37 -19.17
N LEU A 274 16.17 2.76 -20.42
CA LEU A 274 15.28 2.06 -21.33
C LEU A 274 15.80 0.68 -21.72
N VAL A 275 17.11 0.59 -22.12
CA VAL A 275 17.66 -0.67 -22.61
C VAL A 275 17.97 -1.63 -21.45
N SER A 276 18.46 -1.15 -20.30
CA SER A 276 18.71 -1.99 -19.13
C SER A 276 17.44 -2.67 -18.67
N LYS A 277 16.33 -1.95 -18.68
CA LYS A 277 15.02 -2.52 -18.34
C LYS A 277 14.60 -3.65 -19.28
N ARG A 278 15.02 -3.65 -20.55
CA ARG A 278 14.67 -4.70 -21.51
C ARG A 278 15.37 -6.01 -21.14
N PHE A 279 16.69 -5.96 -20.91
CA PHE A 279 17.44 -7.14 -20.46
C PHE A 279 16.92 -7.69 -19.13
N ALA A 280 16.73 -6.84 -18.14
CA ALA A 280 16.19 -7.24 -16.84
C ALA A 280 14.80 -7.88 -16.94
N ARG A 281 13.91 -7.30 -17.75
CA ARG A 281 12.54 -7.80 -17.92
C ARG A 281 12.47 -9.13 -18.67
N ALA A 282 13.34 -9.35 -19.64
CA ALA A 282 13.40 -10.61 -20.36
C ALA A 282 13.78 -11.77 -19.43
N LEU A 283 14.68 -11.55 -18.47
CA LEU A 283 15.03 -12.53 -17.44
C LEU A 283 13.88 -12.84 -16.47
N ALA A 284 13.03 -11.86 -16.21
CA ALA A 284 11.85 -12.05 -15.36
C ALA A 284 10.72 -12.83 -16.07
N LEU A 285 10.75 -12.91 -17.39
CA LEU A 285 9.73 -13.53 -18.24
C LEU A 285 10.38 -14.48 -19.28
N PRO A 286 11.13 -15.50 -18.86
CA PRO A 286 11.96 -16.31 -19.75
C PRO A 286 11.16 -17.18 -20.72
N GLY A 287 9.84 -17.28 -20.53
CA GLY A 287 8.95 -18.04 -21.42
C GLY A 287 8.23 -17.20 -22.46
N ILE A 288 8.52 -15.90 -22.56
CA ILE A 288 7.97 -15.02 -23.59
C ILE A 288 9.06 -14.73 -24.62
N GLY A 289 8.78 -15.06 -25.88
CA GLY A 289 9.77 -14.98 -26.94
C GLY A 289 9.21 -14.50 -28.27
N SER A 290 9.94 -14.87 -29.32
CA SER A 290 9.65 -14.40 -30.67
C SER A 290 8.28 -14.85 -31.20
N ASP A 291 7.78 -15.99 -30.78
CA ASP A 291 6.51 -16.56 -31.30
C ASP A 291 5.25 -15.97 -30.62
N ASP A 292 5.46 -15.08 -29.66
CA ASP A 292 4.38 -14.50 -28.90
C ASP A 292 3.71 -13.31 -29.59
N ILE A 293 2.41 -13.16 -29.30
CA ILE A 293 1.56 -12.10 -29.84
C ILE A 293 0.92 -11.36 -28.67
N PHE A 294 1.21 -10.07 -28.58
CA PHE A 294 0.61 -9.15 -27.61
C PHE A 294 -0.63 -8.49 -28.22
N LEU A 295 -1.75 -8.51 -27.49
CA LEU A 295 -2.90 -7.64 -27.81
C LEU A 295 -2.86 -6.46 -26.85
N SER A 296 -2.60 -5.26 -27.36
CA SER A 296 -2.29 -4.09 -26.56
C SER A 296 -3.28 -2.95 -26.79
N PHE A 297 -3.86 -2.45 -25.70
CA PHE A 297 -4.75 -1.28 -25.66
C PHE A 297 -4.26 -0.21 -24.70
N LEU A 298 -3.24 -0.50 -23.90
CA LEU A 298 -2.70 0.41 -22.90
C LEU A 298 -2.02 1.60 -23.57
N PRO A 299 -2.23 2.84 -23.07
CA PRO A 299 -1.74 4.03 -23.73
C PRO A 299 -0.21 4.09 -23.82
N LEU A 300 0.33 4.53 -24.97
CA LEU A 300 1.78 4.70 -25.16
C LEU A 300 2.36 5.90 -24.39
N TYR A 301 1.54 6.79 -23.86
CA TYR A 301 1.98 7.81 -22.90
C TYR A 301 2.12 7.27 -21.46
N HIS A 302 1.89 5.98 -21.25
CA HIS A 302 2.06 5.30 -19.96
C HIS A 302 3.11 4.20 -20.04
N THR A 303 3.87 3.98 -18.97
CA THR A 303 4.97 2.99 -18.91
C THR A 303 4.54 1.58 -19.28
N PHE A 304 3.30 1.16 -18.99
CA PHE A 304 2.80 -0.16 -19.33
C PHE A 304 2.71 -0.36 -20.84
N GLY A 305 1.98 0.51 -21.53
CA GLY A 305 1.82 0.40 -22.96
C GLY A 305 3.14 0.64 -23.72
N ARG A 306 3.89 1.64 -23.30
CA ARG A 306 5.11 2.06 -24.01
C ARG A 306 6.30 1.15 -23.72
N TYR A 307 6.64 0.98 -22.45
CA TYR A 307 7.87 0.27 -22.08
C TYR A 307 7.65 -1.23 -21.97
N LEU A 308 6.61 -1.66 -21.29
CA LEU A 308 6.39 -3.08 -21.03
C LEU A 308 5.90 -3.80 -22.28
N GLU A 309 4.87 -3.26 -22.97
CA GLU A 309 4.30 -3.93 -24.13
C GLU A 309 5.06 -3.60 -25.42
N MET A 310 5.13 -2.35 -25.87
CA MET A 310 5.69 -2.00 -27.17
C MET A 310 7.22 -2.24 -27.23
N LEU A 311 8.00 -1.63 -26.36
CA LEU A 311 9.45 -1.84 -26.36
C LEU A 311 9.82 -3.26 -25.93
N GLY A 312 9.02 -3.89 -25.05
CA GLY A 312 9.20 -5.28 -24.62
C GLY A 312 9.00 -6.26 -25.76
N SER A 313 7.91 -6.16 -26.51
CA SER A 313 7.65 -7.02 -27.65
C SER A 313 8.72 -6.90 -28.75
N ILE A 314 9.17 -5.67 -29.03
CA ILE A 314 10.26 -5.44 -30.00
C ILE A 314 11.56 -6.09 -29.53
N PHE A 315 11.93 -5.92 -28.26
CA PHE A 315 13.14 -6.52 -27.68
C PHE A 315 13.13 -8.05 -27.80
N LEU A 316 12.00 -8.67 -27.49
CA LEU A 316 11.82 -10.13 -27.53
C LEU A 316 11.65 -10.69 -28.95
N GLY A 317 11.54 -9.86 -29.96
CA GLY A 317 11.24 -10.30 -31.33
C GLY A 317 9.79 -10.74 -31.54
N ALA A 318 8.89 -10.43 -30.60
CA ALA A 318 7.48 -10.76 -30.61
C ALA A 318 6.64 -9.87 -31.54
N THR A 319 5.36 -10.14 -31.65
CA THR A 319 4.40 -9.35 -32.43
C THR A 319 3.54 -8.50 -31.48
N TYR A 320 3.44 -7.22 -31.73
CA TYR A 320 2.58 -6.26 -31.00
C TYR A 320 1.35 -5.92 -31.84
N THR A 321 0.16 -6.14 -31.34
CA THR A 321 -1.09 -5.84 -32.02
C THR A 321 -1.77 -4.63 -31.39
N PHE A 322 -2.04 -3.60 -32.17
CA PHE A 322 -2.84 -2.45 -31.75
C PHE A 322 -4.31 -2.88 -31.67
N ALA A 323 -4.89 -2.86 -30.48
CA ALA A 323 -6.32 -3.05 -30.31
C ALA A 323 -7.10 -1.91 -30.97
N ARG A 324 -8.26 -2.20 -31.56
CA ARG A 324 -9.11 -1.20 -32.23
C ARG A 324 -9.62 -0.13 -31.27
N SER A 325 -9.90 -0.52 -30.02
CA SER A 325 -10.41 0.37 -28.99
C SER A 325 -10.11 -0.21 -27.60
N PRO A 326 -9.94 0.62 -26.55
CA PRO A 326 -9.84 0.17 -25.17
C PRO A 326 -11.17 -0.32 -24.56
N GLN A 327 -12.29 -0.21 -25.28
CA GLN A 327 -13.59 -0.68 -24.82
C GLN A 327 -13.61 -2.21 -24.71
N PHE A 328 -14.17 -2.75 -23.62
CA PHE A 328 -14.14 -4.20 -23.35
C PHE A 328 -14.76 -5.03 -24.47
N ARG A 329 -15.92 -4.61 -25.00
CA ARG A 329 -16.59 -5.31 -26.12
C ARG A 329 -15.71 -5.38 -27.37
N SER A 330 -14.95 -4.32 -27.66
CA SER A 330 -14.00 -4.32 -28.77
C SER A 330 -12.83 -5.27 -28.52
N LEU A 331 -12.30 -5.29 -27.29
CA LEU A 331 -11.22 -6.20 -26.91
C LEU A 331 -11.63 -7.67 -27.05
N LEU A 332 -12.86 -8.03 -26.64
CA LEU A 332 -13.38 -9.40 -26.82
C LEU A 332 -13.43 -9.82 -28.28
N ALA A 333 -13.81 -8.91 -29.18
CA ALA A 333 -13.79 -9.18 -30.62
C ALA A 333 -12.36 -9.29 -31.14
N ASP A 334 -11.43 -8.46 -30.65
CA ASP A 334 -10.02 -8.48 -31.04
C ASP A 334 -9.32 -9.76 -30.56
N PHE A 335 -9.64 -10.25 -29.36
CA PHE A 335 -9.16 -11.55 -28.87
C PHE A 335 -9.45 -12.71 -29.83
N LYS A 336 -10.67 -12.76 -30.35
CA LYS A 336 -11.10 -13.83 -31.28
C LYS A 336 -10.38 -13.76 -32.62
N ILE A 337 -10.08 -12.53 -33.10
CA ILE A 337 -9.42 -12.29 -34.38
C ILE A 337 -7.92 -12.58 -34.28
N ILE A 338 -7.27 -12.06 -33.22
CA ILE A 338 -5.81 -12.09 -33.06
C ILE A 338 -5.33 -13.37 -32.40
N ARG A 339 -6.11 -13.88 -31.44
CA ARG A 339 -5.75 -15.03 -30.62
C ARG A 339 -4.39 -14.82 -29.95
N PRO A 340 -4.25 -13.76 -29.09
CA PRO A 340 -2.98 -13.41 -28.50
C PRO A 340 -2.49 -14.49 -27.54
N THR A 341 -1.17 -14.53 -27.34
CA THR A 341 -0.54 -15.39 -26.33
C THR A 341 -0.22 -14.64 -25.04
N VAL A 342 -0.12 -13.31 -25.13
CA VAL A 342 0.20 -12.41 -24.01
C VAL A 342 -0.85 -11.30 -23.91
N PHE A 343 -1.35 -11.10 -22.70
CA PHE A 343 -2.24 -9.97 -22.41
C PHE A 343 -1.83 -9.29 -21.09
N ILE A 344 -1.62 -7.97 -21.15
CA ILE A 344 -1.24 -7.14 -20.02
C ILE A 344 -2.34 -6.14 -19.77
N SER A 345 -2.82 -6.05 -18.52
CA SER A 345 -3.97 -5.21 -18.23
C SER A 345 -4.04 -4.77 -16.77
N VAL A 346 -4.97 -3.87 -16.53
CA VAL A 346 -5.42 -3.50 -15.18
C VAL A 346 -6.39 -4.56 -14.64
N PRO A 347 -6.53 -4.71 -13.31
CA PRO A 347 -7.37 -5.72 -12.65
C PRO A 347 -8.78 -5.82 -13.24
N LYS A 348 -9.45 -4.68 -13.40
CA LYS A 348 -10.82 -4.63 -13.95
C LYS A 348 -11.03 -5.44 -15.24
N ARG A 349 -10.04 -5.51 -16.14
CA ARG A 349 -10.19 -6.26 -17.38
C ARG A 349 -10.09 -7.77 -17.15
N TRP A 350 -9.25 -8.18 -16.22
CA TRP A 350 -9.13 -9.58 -15.80
C TRP A 350 -10.42 -10.08 -15.15
N SER A 351 -10.99 -9.29 -14.21
CA SER A 351 -12.30 -9.59 -13.60
C SER A 351 -13.41 -9.67 -14.66
N GLN A 352 -13.47 -8.72 -15.60
CA GLN A 352 -14.45 -8.76 -16.69
C GLN A 352 -14.31 -9.99 -17.62
N ILE A 353 -13.10 -10.44 -17.90
CA ILE A 353 -12.90 -11.69 -18.66
C ILE A 353 -13.39 -12.89 -17.84
N HIS A 354 -13.07 -12.93 -16.55
CA HIS A 354 -13.53 -13.97 -15.62
C HIS A 354 -15.06 -14.06 -15.56
N GLU A 355 -15.74 -12.92 -15.38
CA GLU A 355 -17.21 -12.83 -15.40
C GLU A 355 -17.82 -13.40 -16.69
N GLN A 356 -17.22 -13.13 -17.86
CA GLN A 356 -17.69 -13.70 -19.14
C GLN A 356 -17.53 -15.22 -19.21
N CYS A 357 -16.63 -15.80 -18.41
CA CYS A 357 -16.43 -17.24 -18.37
C CYS A 357 -17.53 -17.99 -17.61
N SER A 358 -18.43 -17.31 -16.90
CA SER A 358 -19.63 -17.93 -16.29
C SER A 358 -20.57 -18.56 -17.35
N GLY A 359 -20.53 -18.06 -18.59
CA GLY A 359 -21.35 -18.56 -19.70
C GLY A 359 -20.58 -19.15 -20.89
N SER A 360 -19.24 -19.18 -20.83
CA SER A 360 -18.39 -19.64 -21.94
C SER A 360 -17.02 -20.08 -21.45
N SER A 361 -16.32 -20.94 -22.18
CA SER A 361 -14.94 -21.29 -21.83
C SER A 361 -13.97 -20.11 -22.08
N LEU A 362 -12.87 -20.07 -21.33
CA LEU A 362 -11.81 -19.07 -21.49
C LEU A 362 -11.28 -19.05 -22.94
N ASP A 363 -11.10 -20.22 -23.54
CA ASP A 363 -10.63 -20.37 -24.92
C ASP A 363 -11.56 -19.71 -25.93
N ASN A 364 -12.87 -19.86 -25.75
CA ASN A 364 -13.86 -19.20 -26.61
C ASN A 364 -13.82 -17.68 -26.51
N ILE A 365 -13.43 -17.15 -25.35
CA ILE A 365 -13.37 -15.72 -25.10
C ILE A 365 -12.05 -15.13 -25.62
N THR A 366 -10.91 -15.80 -25.31
CA THR A 366 -9.57 -15.29 -25.59
C THR A 366 -8.96 -15.83 -26.89
N GLY A 367 -9.64 -16.75 -27.60
CA GLY A 367 -9.17 -17.37 -28.82
C GLY A 367 -8.26 -18.57 -28.62
N GLY A 368 -8.14 -19.10 -27.39
CA GLY A 368 -7.53 -20.41 -27.07
C GLY A 368 -6.00 -20.47 -27.19
N ARG A 369 -5.30 -19.32 -27.15
CA ARG A 369 -3.82 -19.28 -27.20
C ARG A 369 -3.20 -18.48 -26.06
N LEU A 370 -4.00 -17.89 -25.20
CA LEU A 370 -3.50 -17.06 -24.10
C LEU A 370 -2.70 -17.91 -23.12
N LYS A 371 -1.44 -17.58 -22.90
CA LYS A 371 -0.50 -18.29 -22.02
C LYS A 371 -0.04 -17.41 -20.86
N TRP A 372 0.17 -16.13 -21.12
CA TRP A 372 0.78 -15.19 -20.19
C TRP A 372 -0.14 -14.00 -19.92
N GLY A 373 -0.29 -13.68 -18.65
CA GLY A 373 -1.02 -12.51 -18.19
C GLY A 373 -0.26 -11.72 -17.15
N LEU A 374 -0.42 -10.40 -17.14
CA LEU A 374 0.04 -9.55 -16.06
C LEU A 374 -1.09 -8.60 -15.63
N SER A 375 -1.40 -8.61 -14.35
CA SER A 375 -2.28 -7.64 -13.70
C SER A 375 -1.46 -6.71 -12.83
N ALA A 376 -1.60 -5.40 -13.01
CA ALA A 376 -0.91 -4.44 -12.17
C ALA A 376 -1.65 -3.10 -12.12
N ALA A 377 -1.15 -2.15 -11.29
CA ALA A 377 -1.75 -0.85 -11.00
C ALA A 377 -3.09 -0.93 -10.25
N GLY A 378 -3.33 -1.99 -9.49
CA GLY A 378 -4.49 -2.17 -8.64
C GLY A 378 -4.56 -3.59 -8.07
N TYR A 379 -5.44 -3.79 -7.12
CA TYR A 379 -5.72 -5.09 -6.54
C TYR A 379 -6.55 -5.95 -7.50
N LEU A 380 -6.26 -7.23 -7.56
CA LEU A 380 -7.06 -8.24 -8.24
C LEU A 380 -7.30 -9.40 -7.28
N GLU A 381 -8.55 -9.84 -7.20
CA GLU A 381 -8.99 -10.86 -6.26
C GLU A 381 -8.24 -12.19 -6.50
N PRO A 382 -7.82 -12.90 -5.42
CA PRO A 382 -7.11 -14.17 -5.52
C PRO A 382 -7.89 -15.25 -6.27
N GLU A 383 -9.21 -15.23 -6.26
CA GLU A 383 -10.06 -16.14 -7.00
C GLU A 383 -9.87 -16.01 -8.51
N VAL A 384 -9.80 -14.76 -9.00
CA VAL A 384 -9.55 -14.46 -10.41
C VAL A 384 -8.18 -14.98 -10.85
N PHE A 385 -7.12 -14.77 -10.03
CA PHE A 385 -5.81 -15.36 -10.31
C PHE A 385 -5.87 -16.87 -10.43
N ARG A 386 -6.46 -17.54 -9.44
CA ARG A 386 -6.58 -19.02 -9.43
C ARG A 386 -7.36 -19.53 -10.62
N PHE A 387 -8.39 -18.82 -11.05
CA PHE A 387 -9.17 -19.18 -12.23
C PHE A 387 -8.28 -19.23 -13.48
N PHE A 388 -7.51 -18.18 -13.76
CA PHE A 388 -6.64 -18.16 -14.94
C PHE A 388 -5.53 -19.20 -14.87
N GLN A 389 -4.90 -19.38 -13.73
CA GLN A 389 -3.86 -20.38 -13.52
C GLN A 389 -4.40 -21.81 -13.74
N LYS A 390 -5.60 -22.13 -13.22
CA LYS A 390 -6.26 -23.43 -13.47
C LYS A 390 -6.59 -23.66 -14.94
N ASN A 391 -6.79 -22.60 -15.71
CA ASN A 391 -7.06 -22.68 -17.15
C ASN A 391 -5.78 -22.52 -17.99
N GLY A 392 -4.60 -22.73 -17.43
CA GLY A 392 -3.32 -22.75 -18.14
C GLY A 392 -2.75 -21.39 -18.52
N VAL A 393 -3.25 -20.31 -17.95
CA VAL A 393 -2.72 -18.97 -18.12
C VAL A 393 -1.88 -18.59 -16.90
N SER A 394 -0.57 -18.37 -17.10
CA SER A 394 0.33 -17.83 -16.07
C SER A 394 0.01 -16.35 -15.83
N LEU A 395 -1.02 -16.09 -15.04
CA LEU A 395 -1.36 -14.72 -14.63
C LEU A 395 -0.48 -14.33 -13.44
N MET A 396 0.16 -13.19 -13.55
CA MET A 396 1.09 -12.63 -12.57
C MET A 396 0.55 -11.30 -12.04
N SER A 397 0.86 -11.00 -10.79
CA SER A 397 0.69 -9.66 -10.19
C SER A 397 2.00 -8.90 -10.23
N GLY A 398 1.94 -7.58 -10.24
CA GLY A 398 3.14 -6.76 -10.18
C GLY A 398 2.88 -5.36 -9.65
N TYR A 399 3.89 -4.83 -8.98
CA TYR A 399 3.91 -3.45 -8.54
C TYR A 399 4.99 -2.68 -9.32
N GLY A 400 4.70 -1.42 -9.59
CA GLY A 400 5.63 -0.54 -10.25
C GLY A 400 5.15 0.89 -10.29
N MET A 401 6.07 1.76 -10.67
CA MET A 401 5.83 3.18 -10.79
C MET A 401 6.57 3.74 -11.99
N THR A 402 6.18 4.93 -12.41
CA THR A 402 6.80 5.54 -13.60
C THR A 402 8.30 5.72 -13.41
N GLU A 403 8.74 6.16 -12.24
CA GLU A 403 10.14 6.43 -11.90
C GLU A 403 11.05 5.19 -12.00
N ALA A 404 10.51 3.98 -12.00
CA ALA A 404 11.24 2.72 -12.19
C ALA A 404 11.11 2.13 -13.60
N THR A 405 10.81 2.94 -14.62
CA THR A 405 10.46 2.46 -15.97
C THR A 405 9.32 1.41 -15.96
N GLY A 406 8.41 1.52 -15.00
CA GLY A 406 7.28 0.62 -14.79
C GLY A 406 7.48 -0.35 -13.64
N GLY A 407 7.62 -1.66 -13.92
CA GLY A 407 7.64 -2.69 -12.88
C GLY A 407 8.85 -2.66 -11.97
N ILE A 408 8.62 -2.88 -10.68
CA ILE A 408 9.62 -3.04 -9.62
C ILE A 408 9.59 -4.47 -9.10
N THR A 409 8.39 -5.00 -8.81
CA THR A 409 8.19 -6.39 -8.38
C THR A 409 7.23 -7.12 -9.30
N MET A 410 7.27 -8.45 -9.26
CA MET A 410 6.34 -9.31 -9.96
C MET A 410 6.26 -10.67 -9.26
N THR A 411 5.07 -11.25 -9.17
CA THR A 411 4.89 -12.62 -8.68
C THR A 411 5.54 -13.59 -9.67
N PRO A 412 6.36 -14.56 -9.20
CA PRO A 412 6.79 -15.66 -10.05
C PRO A 412 5.60 -16.48 -10.55
N SER A 413 5.71 -17.06 -11.73
CA SER A 413 4.63 -17.83 -12.34
C SER A 413 4.23 -19.09 -11.56
N ASP A 414 5.17 -19.63 -10.78
CA ASP A 414 5.06 -20.85 -9.98
C ASP A 414 5.01 -20.61 -8.46
N ASP A 415 5.16 -19.37 -8.00
CA ASP A 415 5.11 -18.98 -6.58
C ASP A 415 4.14 -17.79 -6.39
N TYR A 416 2.86 -18.02 -6.70
CA TYR A 416 1.80 -17.06 -6.43
C TYR A 416 1.39 -17.11 -4.97
N ARG A 417 1.37 -15.92 -4.33
CA ARG A 417 0.84 -15.73 -2.96
C ARG A 417 -0.28 -14.70 -2.99
N PRO A 418 -1.42 -14.96 -2.34
CA PRO A 418 -2.48 -13.96 -2.17
C PRO A 418 -1.92 -12.66 -1.58
N ASP A 419 -2.42 -11.52 -2.05
CA ASP A 419 -2.06 -10.16 -1.61
C ASP A 419 -0.61 -9.74 -1.88
N SER A 420 0.25 -10.64 -2.36
CA SER A 420 1.61 -10.31 -2.75
C SER A 420 1.68 -9.68 -4.14
N VAL A 421 2.52 -8.68 -4.28
CA VAL A 421 2.93 -8.11 -5.58
C VAL A 421 4.25 -8.73 -6.09
N GLY A 422 4.67 -9.81 -5.46
CA GLY A 422 5.80 -10.64 -5.86
C GLY A 422 7.15 -10.19 -5.33
N LYS A 423 8.20 -10.68 -6.01
CA LYS A 423 9.61 -10.46 -5.68
C LYS A 423 10.19 -9.33 -6.53
N ALA A 424 11.29 -8.75 -6.06
CA ALA A 424 12.02 -7.74 -6.83
C ALA A 424 12.40 -8.27 -8.21
N LEU A 425 12.23 -7.44 -9.23
CA LEU A 425 12.63 -7.79 -10.59
C LEU A 425 14.16 -7.80 -10.71
N PRO A 426 14.73 -8.64 -11.59
CA PRO A 426 16.16 -8.63 -11.86
C PRO A 426 16.70 -7.22 -12.15
N GLY A 427 17.89 -6.91 -11.62
CA GLY A 427 18.59 -5.64 -11.84
C GLY A 427 18.02 -4.44 -11.07
N VAL A 428 17.08 -4.62 -10.13
CA VAL A 428 16.71 -3.63 -9.13
C VAL A 428 17.03 -4.17 -7.74
N GLU A 429 17.69 -3.36 -6.95
CA GLU A 429 17.82 -3.58 -5.54
C GLU A 429 16.61 -2.94 -4.84
N ALA A 430 15.98 -3.70 -3.98
CA ALA A 430 14.82 -3.28 -3.19
C ALA A 430 15.11 -3.50 -1.70
N ALA A 431 14.79 -2.52 -0.87
CA ALA A 431 14.96 -2.60 0.58
C ALA A 431 13.85 -1.81 1.27
N LEU A 432 13.50 -2.20 2.50
CA LEU A 432 12.57 -1.45 3.32
C LEU A 432 13.35 -0.50 4.25
N ALA A 433 12.91 0.75 4.33
CA ALA A 433 13.36 1.71 5.34
C ALA A 433 12.82 1.32 6.73
N GLU A 434 13.29 1.98 7.79
CA GLU A 434 12.85 1.72 9.17
C GLU A 434 11.33 1.87 9.36
N ASP A 435 10.70 2.74 8.58
CA ASP A 435 9.25 2.96 8.60
C ASP A 435 8.48 2.05 7.62
N GLY A 436 9.14 1.09 7.00
CA GLY A 436 8.57 0.17 6.02
C GLY A 436 8.43 0.75 4.61
N GLU A 437 8.92 1.96 4.32
CA GLU A 437 8.89 2.50 2.97
C GLU A 437 9.79 1.69 2.03
N LEU A 438 9.25 1.28 0.88
CA LEU A 438 10.05 0.61 -0.13
C LEU A 438 11.03 1.60 -0.78
N MET A 439 12.30 1.28 -0.71
CA MET A 439 13.38 1.98 -1.39
C MET A 439 13.92 1.12 -2.52
N ILE A 440 14.23 1.75 -3.65
CA ILE A 440 14.77 1.05 -4.82
C ILE A 440 15.99 1.75 -5.40
N ARG A 441 16.88 0.98 -6.00
CA ARG A 441 17.97 1.50 -6.84
C ARG A 441 18.30 0.53 -7.97
N GLY A 442 18.85 1.07 -9.06
CA GLY A 442 19.25 0.27 -10.22
C GLY A 442 19.33 1.09 -11.50
N PRO A 443 19.92 0.54 -12.57
CA PRO A 443 20.20 1.28 -13.81
C PRO A 443 18.95 1.68 -14.60
N TYR A 444 17.79 1.12 -14.28
CA TYR A 444 16.53 1.50 -14.90
C TYR A 444 15.60 2.32 -13.99
N VAL A 445 16.11 2.76 -12.83
CA VAL A 445 15.44 3.76 -12.00
C VAL A 445 15.78 5.15 -12.52
N SER A 446 14.77 6.00 -12.73
CA SER A 446 14.94 7.36 -13.21
C SER A 446 16.02 8.14 -12.43
N PRO A 447 16.91 8.89 -13.10
CA PRO A 447 17.90 9.71 -12.39
C PRO A 447 17.27 10.89 -11.66
N GLY A 448 16.04 11.32 -12.02
CA GLY A 448 15.38 12.45 -11.38
C GLY A 448 14.21 13.01 -12.17
N TYR A 449 13.98 14.29 -11.98
CA TYR A 449 12.86 15.02 -12.55
C TYR A 449 13.35 16.18 -13.43
N LEU A 450 12.52 16.56 -14.40
CA LEU A 450 12.70 17.80 -15.14
C LEU A 450 12.32 18.95 -14.21
N GLY A 451 13.22 19.90 -14.04
CA GLY A 451 12.97 21.15 -13.33
C GLY A 451 12.73 22.31 -14.29
N ASP A 452 12.58 23.51 -13.74
CA ASP A 452 12.42 24.74 -14.49
C ASP A 452 13.58 24.94 -15.48
N ASN A 453 13.29 25.56 -16.62
CA ASN A 453 14.25 25.76 -17.71
C ASN A 453 14.91 24.47 -18.22
N ARG A 454 14.25 23.35 -18.11
CA ARG A 454 14.72 22.03 -18.52
C ARG A 454 16.02 21.57 -17.80
N THR A 455 16.24 22.05 -16.58
CA THR A 455 17.31 21.56 -15.74
C THR A 455 16.97 20.15 -15.23
N LEU A 456 17.96 19.27 -15.18
CA LEU A 456 17.78 17.96 -14.59
C LEU A 456 17.96 18.08 -13.05
N ILE A 457 16.88 17.84 -12.31
CA ILE A 457 16.95 17.71 -10.86
C ILE A 457 17.32 16.27 -10.55
N ILE A 458 18.62 16.03 -10.32
CA ILE A 458 19.16 14.71 -10.00
C ILE A 458 18.83 14.40 -8.54
N ARG A 459 18.54 13.13 -8.26
CA ARG A 459 18.32 12.64 -6.90
C ARG A 459 19.60 12.77 -6.07
N GLU A 460 19.48 13.24 -4.84
CA GLU A 460 20.59 13.35 -3.90
C GLU A 460 21.06 11.97 -3.37
N SER A 461 20.13 11.02 -3.26
CA SER A 461 20.39 9.66 -2.78
C SER A 461 20.44 8.65 -3.92
N ALA A 462 21.31 7.66 -3.80
CA ALA A 462 21.33 6.49 -4.68
C ALA A 462 20.00 5.69 -4.57
N TRP A 463 19.38 5.67 -3.39
CA TRP A 463 18.07 5.06 -3.16
C TRP A 463 16.94 6.01 -3.53
N PHE A 464 15.99 5.48 -4.29
CA PHE A 464 14.74 6.16 -4.59
C PHE A 464 13.67 5.70 -3.60
N HIS A 465 13.09 6.64 -2.88
CA HIS A 465 11.98 6.43 -1.97
C HIS A 465 10.66 6.41 -2.75
N THR A 466 9.97 5.27 -2.73
CA THR A 466 8.74 5.09 -3.54
C THR A 466 7.54 5.84 -3.00
N GLY A 467 7.54 6.16 -1.71
CA GLY A 467 6.38 6.75 -1.03
C GLY A 467 5.29 5.72 -0.71
N ASP A 468 5.55 4.43 -0.91
CA ASP A 468 4.63 3.33 -0.62
C ASP A 468 5.24 2.45 0.48
N ILE A 469 4.42 2.04 1.45
CA ILE A 469 4.81 1.20 2.60
C ILE A 469 4.55 -0.26 2.26
N PHE A 470 5.50 -1.11 2.60
CA PHE A 470 5.47 -2.54 2.32
C PHE A 470 5.81 -3.38 3.54
N GLU A 471 5.37 -4.62 3.50
CA GLU A 471 5.88 -5.73 4.31
C GLU A 471 6.59 -6.72 3.37
N GLU A 472 7.62 -7.40 3.88
CA GLU A 472 8.35 -8.42 3.15
C GLU A 472 8.32 -9.74 3.93
N SER A 473 8.05 -10.83 3.23
CA SER A 473 8.12 -12.20 3.78
C SER A 473 8.64 -13.14 2.71
N ASP A 474 9.75 -13.84 2.97
CA ASP A 474 10.41 -14.77 2.04
C ASP A 474 10.72 -14.18 0.67
N GLY A 475 11.11 -12.90 0.62
CA GLY A 475 11.38 -12.14 -0.60
C GLY A 475 10.14 -11.65 -1.33
N HIS A 476 8.93 -11.94 -0.85
CA HIS A 476 7.67 -11.42 -1.38
C HIS A 476 7.29 -10.11 -0.71
N PHE A 477 6.96 -9.12 -1.52
CA PHE A 477 6.48 -7.83 -1.08
C PHE A 477 4.95 -7.77 -1.07
N THR A 478 4.38 -7.23 0.00
CA THR A 478 2.95 -6.94 0.14
C THR A 478 2.78 -5.45 0.37
N ILE A 479 1.90 -4.80 -0.40
CA ILE A 479 1.61 -3.37 -0.24
C ILE A 479 0.73 -3.19 0.99
N VAL A 480 1.20 -2.36 1.93
CA VAL A 480 0.41 -1.97 3.11
C VAL A 480 -0.43 -0.74 2.79
N ASP A 481 0.21 0.37 2.40
CA ASP A 481 -0.47 1.61 2.01
C ASP A 481 0.52 2.61 1.41
N ARG A 482 0.02 3.78 1.01
CA ARG A 482 0.86 4.92 0.65
C ARG A 482 1.27 5.70 1.89
N LYS A 483 2.55 5.99 2.04
CA LYS A 483 3.10 6.75 3.17
C LYS A 483 2.35 8.06 3.44
N LYS A 484 1.90 8.77 2.41
CA LYS A 484 1.13 10.01 2.50
C LYS A 484 -0.34 9.82 2.87
N GLU A 485 -0.87 8.61 2.75
CA GLU A 485 -2.25 8.28 3.07
C GLU A 485 -2.38 7.65 4.45
N ILE A 486 -1.28 7.10 4.97
CA ILE A 486 -1.18 6.64 6.35
C ILE A 486 -1.33 7.85 7.27
N TYR A 487 -2.20 7.71 8.25
CA TYR A 487 -2.44 8.75 9.24
C TYR A 487 -2.22 8.22 10.66
N LYS A 488 -2.19 9.14 11.61
CA LYS A 488 -2.15 8.82 13.03
C LYS A 488 -3.47 9.22 13.68
N ASN A 489 -4.03 8.31 14.47
CA ASN A 489 -5.16 8.67 15.32
C ASN A 489 -4.73 9.64 16.44
N SER A 490 -5.66 10.15 17.25
CA SER A 490 -5.37 11.09 18.34
C SER A 490 -4.41 10.55 19.41
N ARG A 491 -4.19 9.23 19.44
CA ARG A 491 -3.26 8.55 20.35
C ARG A 491 -1.88 8.28 19.72
N GLY A 492 -1.64 8.77 18.52
CA GLY A 492 -0.38 8.58 17.80
C GLY A 492 -0.20 7.20 17.13
N GLN A 493 -1.23 6.33 17.15
CA GLN A 493 -1.17 5.01 16.51
C GLN A 493 -1.34 5.15 15.00
N THR A 494 -0.51 4.44 14.26
CA THR A 494 -0.49 4.47 12.80
C THR A 494 -1.61 3.63 12.22
N ILE A 495 -2.37 4.18 11.29
CA ILE A 495 -3.47 3.54 10.58
C ILE A 495 -3.19 3.57 9.08
N ALA A 496 -3.30 2.41 8.43
CA ALA A 496 -3.18 2.24 6.99
C ALA A 496 -4.59 2.09 6.37
N PRO A 497 -5.18 3.15 5.81
CA PRO A 497 -6.58 3.12 5.37
C PRO A 497 -6.88 2.09 4.31
N GLN A 498 -6.01 1.93 3.30
CA GLN A 498 -6.25 0.99 2.19
C GLN A 498 -6.33 -0.45 2.66
N LYS A 499 -5.52 -0.83 3.67
CA LYS A 499 -5.57 -2.17 4.29
C LYS A 499 -6.96 -2.47 4.82
N ILE A 500 -7.57 -1.52 5.54
CA ILE A 500 -8.90 -1.68 6.12
C ILE A 500 -9.98 -1.61 5.03
N GLU A 501 -9.88 -0.65 4.12
CA GLU A 501 -10.83 -0.48 3.00
C GLU A 501 -10.87 -1.71 2.09
N ASN A 502 -9.75 -2.39 1.90
CA ASN A 502 -9.67 -3.61 1.08
C ASN A 502 -10.48 -4.77 1.67
N LEU A 503 -10.63 -4.87 3.00
CA LEU A 503 -11.42 -5.92 3.64
C LEU A 503 -12.92 -5.85 3.30
N PHE A 504 -13.38 -4.74 2.75
CA PHE A 504 -14.77 -4.57 2.32
C PHE A 504 -15.02 -4.97 0.86
N LYS A 505 -13.99 -5.25 0.09
CA LYS A 505 -14.11 -5.56 -1.36
C LYS A 505 -14.77 -6.90 -1.64
N ASP A 506 -14.71 -7.83 -0.68
CA ASP A 506 -15.27 -9.16 -0.82
C ASP A 506 -16.81 -9.20 -0.63
N PHE A 507 -17.42 -8.04 -0.28
CA PHE A 507 -18.86 -7.95 -0.08
C PHE A 507 -19.54 -7.33 -1.29
N GLU A 508 -20.28 -8.14 -2.04
CA GLU A 508 -21.00 -7.72 -3.28
C GLU A 508 -21.97 -6.55 -3.07
N SER A 509 -22.55 -6.44 -1.87
CA SER A 509 -23.47 -5.36 -1.50
C SER A 509 -22.79 -3.99 -1.34
N ILE A 510 -21.46 -3.93 -1.39
CA ILE A 510 -20.66 -2.71 -1.22
C ILE A 510 -19.98 -2.36 -2.54
N GLN A 511 -20.24 -1.17 -3.06
CA GLN A 511 -19.55 -0.65 -4.24
C GLN A 511 -18.25 0.07 -3.89
N SER A 512 -18.23 0.84 -2.81
CA SER A 512 -17.02 1.54 -2.32
C SER A 512 -17.14 1.94 -0.86
N VAL A 513 -16.00 2.02 -0.19
CA VAL A 513 -15.89 2.48 1.19
C VAL A 513 -14.80 3.52 1.34
N PHE A 514 -14.89 4.34 2.38
CA PHE A 514 -13.88 5.33 2.70
C PHE A 514 -13.67 5.39 4.21
N LEU A 515 -12.45 5.10 4.66
CA LEU A 515 -12.07 5.13 6.07
C LEU A 515 -11.82 6.57 6.54
N VAL A 516 -12.43 6.91 7.67
CA VAL A 516 -12.29 8.20 8.37
C VAL A 516 -11.67 7.94 9.73
N GLY A 517 -10.65 8.72 10.13
CA GLY A 517 -10.00 8.50 11.44
C GLY A 517 -8.74 9.35 11.67
N ASP A 518 -8.30 10.15 10.69
CA ASP A 518 -7.10 10.99 10.79
C ASP A 518 -7.24 12.02 11.91
N GLY A 519 -6.35 11.93 12.92
CA GLY A 519 -6.41 12.76 14.14
C GLY A 519 -7.59 12.46 15.06
N MET A 520 -8.45 11.48 14.74
CA MET A 520 -9.64 11.14 15.51
C MET A 520 -9.32 10.06 16.56
N GLU A 521 -10.19 9.92 17.55
CA GLU A 521 -10.02 8.95 18.64
C GLU A 521 -10.22 7.49 18.18
N TYR A 522 -11.06 7.30 17.18
CA TYR A 522 -11.43 6.01 16.62
C TYR A 522 -11.71 6.13 15.12
N ASN A 523 -11.78 4.99 14.44
CA ASN A 523 -12.09 4.94 13.03
C ASN A 523 -13.59 4.80 12.79
N CYS A 524 -14.07 5.46 11.75
CA CYS A 524 -15.40 5.28 11.18
C CYS A 524 -15.30 5.00 9.70
N ILE A 525 -16.36 4.52 9.07
CA ILE A 525 -16.34 4.24 7.63
C ILE A 525 -17.58 4.79 6.93
N LEU A 526 -17.36 5.40 5.77
CA LEU A 526 -18.43 5.74 4.83
C LEU A 526 -18.61 4.58 3.87
N ILE A 527 -19.85 4.13 3.64
CA ILE A 527 -20.18 3.03 2.76
C ILE A 527 -21.08 3.53 1.64
N TYR A 528 -20.68 3.32 0.39
CA TYR A 528 -21.56 3.47 -0.75
C TYR A 528 -22.01 2.09 -1.23
N PRO A 529 -23.33 1.79 -1.17
CA PRO A 529 -23.83 0.47 -1.50
C PRO A 529 -23.82 0.19 -3.00
N ASN A 530 -23.71 -1.09 -3.35
CA ASN A 530 -23.92 -1.56 -4.71
C ASN A 530 -25.42 -1.73 -4.98
N GLN A 531 -25.96 -0.76 -5.70
CA GLN A 531 -27.41 -0.69 -5.98
C GLN A 531 -27.90 -1.75 -6.98
N ASN A 532 -27.01 -2.56 -7.56
CA ASN A 532 -27.35 -3.58 -8.54
C ASN A 532 -27.51 -4.99 -7.93
N THR A 533 -27.42 -5.12 -6.61
CA THR A 533 -27.55 -6.42 -5.91
C THR A 533 -29.01 -6.71 -5.54
N GLU A 534 -29.33 -8.01 -5.40
CA GLU A 534 -30.64 -8.46 -4.96
C GLU A 534 -30.95 -7.94 -3.53
N GLU A 535 -29.95 -7.87 -2.67
CA GLU A 535 -30.08 -7.36 -1.31
C GLU A 535 -30.50 -5.89 -1.25
N TRP A 536 -30.03 -5.07 -2.20
CA TRP A 536 -30.50 -3.68 -2.33
C TRP A 536 -31.99 -3.63 -2.72
N ASN A 537 -32.41 -4.50 -3.63
CA ASN A 537 -33.76 -4.50 -4.18
C ASN A 537 -34.82 -5.14 -3.23
N THR A 538 -34.38 -5.99 -2.28
CA THR A 538 -35.25 -6.72 -1.36
C THR A 538 -35.41 -6.05 0.02
N ASN A 539 -34.51 -5.15 0.41
CA ASN A 539 -34.61 -4.44 1.68
C ASN A 539 -35.61 -3.28 1.60
N GLU A 540 -36.82 -3.52 2.09
CA GLU A 540 -37.91 -2.59 2.08
C GLU A 540 -37.84 -1.50 3.18
N SER A 541 -36.97 -1.65 4.21
CA SER A 541 -36.85 -0.67 5.30
C SER A 541 -35.43 -0.14 5.49
N PRO A 542 -35.26 1.14 5.85
CA PRO A 542 -33.95 1.72 6.18
C PRO A 542 -33.23 1.01 7.33
N GLU A 543 -33.99 0.40 8.25
CA GLU A 543 -33.47 -0.31 9.42
C GLU A 543 -32.86 -1.66 9.02
N ALA A 544 -33.54 -2.45 8.18
CA ALA A 544 -33.03 -3.73 7.67
C ALA A 544 -31.74 -3.51 6.86
N PHE A 545 -31.67 -2.42 6.13
CA PHE A 545 -30.51 -2.04 5.36
C PHE A 545 -29.31 -1.64 6.24
N ARG A 546 -29.57 -0.90 7.31
CA ARG A 546 -28.55 -0.56 8.30
C ARG A 546 -28.03 -1.79 9.04
N ASP A 547 -28.91 -2.73 9.38
CA ASP A 547 -28.53 -4.00 10.04
C ASP A 547 -27.63 -4.87 9.16
N HIS A 548 -27.88 -4.89 7.84
CA HIS A 548 -27.02 -5.59 6.90
C HIS A 548 -25.60 -5.05 6.94
N PHE A 549 -25.40 -3.75 6.80
CA PHE A 549 -24.04 -3.15 6.85
C PHE A 549 -23.42 -3.21 8.24
N SER A 550 -24.21 -3.12 9.31
CA SER A 550 -23.74 -3.34 10.67
C SER A 550 -23.13 -4.74 10.81
N THR A 551 -23.74 -5.75 10.23
CA THR A 551 -23.22 -7.12 10.25
C THR A 551 -21.91 -7.24 9.50
N ILE A 552 -21.77 -6.61 8.34
CA ILE A 552 -20.53 -6.59 7.56
C ILE A 552 -19.40 -5.89 8.34
N VAL A 553 -19.67 -4.68 8.87
CA VAL A 553 -18.66 -3.94 9.64
C VAL A 553 -18.22 -4.71 10.89
N SER A 554 -19.16 -5.37 11.58
CA SER A 554 -18.83 -6.24 12.73
C SER A 554 -17.98 -7.44 12.32
N SER A 555 -18.24 -8.03 11.15
CA SER A 555 -17.41 -9.10 10.60
C SER A 555 -15.98 -8.61 10.32
N VAL A 556 -15.81 -7.50 9.65
CA VAL A 556 -14.50 -6.89 9.37
C VAL A 556 -13.77 -6.56 10.68
N ASN A 557 -14.44 -6.00 11.68
CA ASN A 557 -13.87 -5.71 12.98
C ASN A 557 -13.26 -6.93 13.68
N SER A 558 -13.75 -8.14 13.40
CA SER A 558 -13.21 -9.37 13.97
C SER A 558 -11.77 -9.67 13.52
N PHE A 559 -11.36 -9.16 12.37
CA PHE A 559 -10.00 -9.32 11.81
C PHE A 559 -9.07 -8.15 12.17
N LEU A 560 -9.62 -7.05 12.71
CA LEU A 560 -8.84 -5.85 13.00
C LEU A 560 -8.32 -5.81 14.44
N PRO A 561 -7.07 -5.37 14.66
CA PRO A 561 -6.56 -5.07 15.99
C PRO A 561 -7.36 -3.89 16.58
N PRO A 562 -7.42 -3.77 17.91
CA PRO A 562 -8.31 -2.80 18.57
C PRO A 562 -8.20 -1.35 18.07
N HIS A 563 -6.99 -0.88 17.77
CA HIS A 563 -6.76 0.51 17.32
C HIS A 563 -7.21 0.78 15.87
N GLU A 564 -7.36 -0.26 15.06
CA GLU A 564 -7.85 -0.17 13.68
C GLU A 564 -9.37 -0.34 13.57
N ARG A 565 -10.05 -0.84 14.62
CA ARG A 565 -11.49 -1.14 14.59
C ARG A 565 -12.37 0.07 14.34
N LEU A 566 -13.47 -0.21 13.68
CA LEU A 566 -14.52 0.74 13.33
C LEU A 566 -15.56 0.82 14.46
N VAL A 567 -15.89 2.02 14.90
CA VAL A 567 -16.88 2.26 15.96
C VAL A 567 -18.23 2.62 15.37
N ASN A 568 -18.23 3.26 14.20
CA ASN A 568 -19.46 3.72 13.56
C ASN A 568 -19.31 3.66 12.02
N PHE A 569 -20.44 3.67 11.33
CA PHE A 569 -20.48 3.78 9.87
C PHE A 569 -21.62 4.65 9.40
N ALA A 570 -21.49 5.21 8.21
CA ALA A 570 -22.58 5.91 7.55
C ALA A 570 -22.72 5.44 6.11
N VAL A 571 -23.97 5.21 5.68
CA VAL A 571 -24.29 4.90 4.29
C VAL A 571 -24.49 6.21 3.54
N ILE A 572 -23.71 6.41 2.46
CA ILE A 572 -23.77 7.62 1.64
C ILE A 572 -24.69 7.41 0.44
N SER A 573 -25.38 8.48 0.05
CA SER A 573 -26.43 8.45 -0.98
C SER A 573 -25.89 8.53 -2.42
N ARG A 574 -24.63 8.93 -2.61
CA ARG A 574 -23.98 9.06 -3.91
C ARG A 574 -22.55 8.48 -3.91
N PRO A 575 -22.08 7.99 -5.05
CA PRO A 575 -20.70 7.48 -5.15
C PRO A 575 -19.69 8.63 -5.07
N PHE A 576 -18.44 8.29 -4.73
CA PHE A 576 -17.33 9.21 -4.89
C PHE A 576 -17.06 9.45 -6.38
N SER A 577 -16.79 10.69 -6.79
CA SER A 577 -16.63 11.02 -8.21
C SER A 577 -15.47 11.98 -8.48
N SER A 578 -14.94 11.89 -9.71
CA SER A 578 -13.94 12.83 -10.20
C SER A 578 -14.53 14.22 -10.47
N GLU A 579 -15.83 14.30 -10.78
CA GLU A 579 -16.54 15.56 -11.03
C GLU A 579 -16.63 16.42 -9.78
N HIS A 580 -16.78 15.79 -8.60
CA HIS A 580 -16.76 16.47 -7.30
C HIS A 580 -15.32 16.62 -6.73
N GLY A 581 -14.31 16.27 -7.52
CA GLY A 581 -12.92 16.37 -7.11
C GLY A 581 -12.47 15.33 -6.06
N GLU A 582 -13.25 14.28 -5.81
CA GLU A 582 -13.06 13.26 -4.77
C GLU A 582 -12.13 12.12 -5.22
N LEU A 583 -12.10 11.88 -6.53
CA LEU A 583 -11.23 10.89 -7.15
C LEU A 583 -10.19 11.55 -8.03
N THR A 584 -9.03 10.91 -8.14
CA THR A 584 -8.04 11.21 -9.17
C THR A 584 -8.51 10.67 -10.53
N LYS A 585 -7.84 11.06 -11.61
CA LYS A 585 -8.06 10.50 -12.96
C LYS A 585 -7.87 8.96 -13.02
N LYS A 586 -7.14 8.39 -12.05
CA LYS A 586 -6.91 6.94 -11.91
C LYS A 586 -7.94 6.24 -11.01
N GLY A 587 -8.89 6.97 -10.47
CA GLY A 587 -9.92 6.43 -9.56
C GLY A 587 -9.47 6.30 -8.09
N THR A 588 -8.29 6.79 -7.71
CA THR A 588 -7.84 6.80 -6.30
C THR A 588 -8.45 7.96 -5.53
N TYR A 589 -8.69 7.78 -4.23
CA TYR A 589 -9.29 8.77 -3.36
C TYR A 589 -8.42 10.01 -3.18
N LYS A 590 -9.04 11.18 -3.22
CA LYS A 590 -8.49 12.43 -2.72
C LYS A 590 -9.06 12.68 -1.32
N ARG A 591 -8.43 12.06 -0.30
CA ARG A 591 -8.96 11.98 1.07
C ARG A 591 -9.41 13.33 1.63
N LYS A 592 -8.61 14.39 1.47
CA LYS A 592 -8.99 15.75 1.92
C LYS A 592 -10.27 16.29 1.27
N ALA A 593 -10.48 15.99 -0.01
CA ALA A 593 -11.68 16.41 -0.72
C ALA A 593 -12.91 15.64 -0.23
N ILE A 594 -12.80 14.32 -0.05
CA ILE A 594 -13.87 13.49 0.50
C ILE A 594 -14.23 13.94 1.91
N MET A 595 -13.24 14.13 2.79
CA MET A 595 -13.46 14.65 4.15
C MET A 595 -14.25 15.96 4.15
N LYS A 596 -13.90 16.89 3.26
CA LYS A 596 -14.59 18.18 3.12
C LYS A 596 -16.01 18.03 2.58
N ASN A 597 -16.19 17.25 1.51
CA ASN A 597 -17.48 17.14 0.81
C ASN A 597 -18.51 16.34 1.60
N PHE A 598 -18.06 15.43 2.47
CA PHE A 598 -18.91 14.62 3.33
C PHE A 598 -18.86 15.05 4.81
N ALA A 599 -18.36 16.26 5.11
CA ALA A 599 -18.22 16.77 6.48
C ALA A 599 -19.56 16.68 7.26
N SER A 600 -20.69 17.03 6.63
CA SER A 600 -22.00 16.94 7.25
C SER A 600 -22.44 15.52 7.65
N VAL A 601 -21.84 14.49 7.06
CA VAL A 601 -22.07 13.07 7.41
C VAL A 601 -21.04 12.62 8.44
N ILE A 602 -19.80 13.09 8.32
CA ILE A 602 -18.66 12.66 9.15
C ILE A 602 -18.70 13.30 10.54
N GLU A 603 -18.93 14.62 10.64
CA GLU A 603 -18.93 15.35 11.90
C GLU A 603 -19.88 14.74 12.96
N PRO A 604 -21.14 14.41 12.64
CA PRO A 604 -22.04 13.78 13.60
C PRO A 604 -21.56 12.41 14.11
N MET A 605 -20.69 11.70 13.37
CA MET A 605 -20.14 10.42 13.81
C MET A 605 -19.12 10.59 14.96
N TYR A 606 -18.60 11.79 15.16
CA TYR A 606 -17.59 12.13 16.17
C TYR A 606 -18.04 13.17 17.21
N GLU A 607 -19.23 13.76 17.05
CA GLU A 607 -19.74 14.80 17.97
C GLU A 607 -19.84 14.33 19.42
N ARG A 608 -19.97 13.01 19.64
CA ARG A 608 -20.11 12.43 20.98
C ARG A 608 -18.98 11.47 21.25
N SER A 609 -18.29 11.66 22.39
CA SER A 609 -17.28 10.71 22.90
C SER A 609 -17.89 9.43 23.47
N SER A 610 -19.19 9.42 23.69
CA SER A 610 -19.94 8.30 24.25
C SER A 610 -21.32 8.16 23.59
N VAL A 611 -21.83 6.95 23.56
CA VAL A 611 -23.23 6.67 23.21
C VAL A 611 -24.05 6.70 24.49
N SER A 612 -25.18 7.41 24.48
CA SER A 612 -26.09 7.52 25.64
C SER A 612 -27.38 6.76 25.38
N PHE A 613 -27.81 6.02 26.40
CA PHE A 613 -29.11 5.35 26.48
C PHE A 613 -29.87 5.93 27.65
N ILE A 614 -31.14 6.28 27.47
CA ILE A 614 -31.99 6.84 28.53
C ILE A 614 -33.18 5.92 28.77
N HIS A 615 -33.31 5.44 30.01
CA HIS A 615 -34.49 4.68 30.45
C HIS A 615 -34.80 5.03 31.90
N ASP A 616 -36.08 5.17 32.23
CA ASP A 616 -36.63 5.54 33.54
C ASP A 616 -35.89 6.72 34.24
N GLY A 617 -35.50 7.71 33.42
CA GLY A 617 -34.79 8.90 33.90
C GLY A 617 -33.33 8.70 34.27
N ILE A 618 -32.78 7.51 33.98
CA ILE A 618 -31.34 7.23 34.12
C ILE A 618 -30.70 7.33 32.73
N GLU A 619 -29.59 8.05 32.65
CA GLU A 619 -28.73 8.08 31.45
C GLU A 619 -27.53 7.14 31.65
N LEU A 620 -27.41 6.15 30.78
CA LEU A 620 -26.22 5.30 30.67
C LEU A 620 -25.33 5.84 29.57
N LYS A 621 -24.08 6.20 29.89
CA LYS A 621 -23.04 6.62 28.93
C LYS A 621 -22.02 5.54 28.72
N LEU A 622 -21.94 5.04 27.46
CA LEU A 622 -20.88 4.13 27.04
C LEU A 622 -19.86 4.90 26.20
N PRO A 623 -18.59 5.00 26.63
CA PRO A 623 -17.58 5.67 25.87
C PRO A 623 -17.21 4.86 24.62
N ASN A 624 -16.94 5.56 23.52
CA ASN A 624 -16.65 4.95 22.21
C ASN A 624 -15.39 4.08 22.21
N TRP A 625 -14.43 4.35 23.13
CA TRP A 625 -13.25 3.49 23.27
C TRP A 625 -13.58 2.07 23.73
N ILE A 626 -14.64 1.87 24.53
CA ILE A 626 -15.13 0.53 24.93
C ILE A 626 -15.66 -0.19 23.68
N LEU A 627 -16.42 0.49 22.84
CA LEU A 627 -16.93 -0.06 21.59
C LEU A 627 -15.79 -0.52 20.69
N ARG A 628 -14.78 0.33 20.52
CA ARG A 628 -13.56 0.01 19.78
C ARG A 628 -12.85 -1.24 20.33
N GLU A 629 -12.58 -1.26 21.62
CA GLU A 629 -11.89 -2.40 22.26
C GLU A 629 -12.65 -3.72 22.08
N LYS A 630 -13.96 -3.68 22.15
CA LYS A 630 -14.81 -4.85 21.97
C LYS A 630 -15.08 -5.20 20.51
N GLY A 631 -14.83 -4.29 19.57
CA GLY A 631 -15.22 -4.44 18.18
C GLY A 631 -16.74 -4.45 17.98
N ILE A 632 -17.46 -3.65 18.77
CA ILE A 632 -18.91 -3.55 18.78
C ILE A 632 -19.32 -2.21 18.19
N LEU A 633 -20.37 -2.18 17.39
CA LEU A 633 -20.97 -0.94 16.91
C LEU A 633 -21.97 -0.39 17.91
N SER A 634 -22.19 0.90 17.90
CA SER A 634 -23.18 1.54 18.76
C SER A 634 -24.60 0.99 18.54
N SER A 635 -24.90 0.56 17.31
CA SER A 635 -26.18 -0.07 16.93
C SER A 635 -26.35 -1.50 17.49
N ASP A 636 -25.29 -2.13 17.94
CA ASP A 636 -25.34 -3.51 18.48
C ASP A 636 -25.74 -3.56 19.95
N ILE A 637 -25.92 -2.40 20.59
CA ILE A 637 -26.24 -2.28 22.01
C ILE A 637 -27.71 -1.88 22.17
N THR A 638 -28.41 -2.62 23.03
CA THR A 638 -29.78 -2.31 23.44
C THR A 638 -29.91 -2.30 24.93
N TRP A 639 -30.68 -1.40 25.46
CA TRP A 639 -31.08 -1.34 26.86
C TRP A 639 -32.58 -1.10 26.97
N ASP A 640 -33.31 -2.05 27.54
CA ASP A 640 -34.77 -2.03 27.70
C ASP A 640 -35.24 -1.62 29.12
N GLY A 641 -34.30 -1.24 29.98
CA GLY A 641 -34.56 -0.86 31.38
C GLY A 641 -34.44 -2.03 32.37
N SER A 642 -34.37 -3.25 31.87
CA SER A 642 -34.13 -4.45 32.71
C SER A 642 -32.78 -5.07 32.42
N ASP A 643 -32.39 -5.09 31.12
CA ASP A 643 -31.20 -5.72 30.66
C ASP A 643 -30.45 -4.82 29.64
N LEU A 644 -29.14 -4.75 29.82
CA LEU A 644 -28.25 -4.20 28.79
C LEU A 644 -27.71 -5.38 27.95
N ALA A 645 -28.03 -5.38 26.67
CA ALA A 645 -27.64 -6.45 25.77
C ALA A 645 -26.71 -5.95 24.67
N VAL A 646 -25.76 -6.80 24.26
CA VAL A 646 -24.94 -6.63 23.07
C VAL A 646 -25.34 -7.71 22.08
N LYS A 647 -25.74 -7.33 20.88
CA LYS A 647 -26.26 -8.20 19.81
C LYS A 647 -25.48 -9.51 19.72
N GLY A 648 -26.18 -10.62 19.99
CA GLY A 648 -25.69 -11.99 19.86
C GLY A 648 -24.62 -12.46 20.85
N LYS A 649 -24.30 -11.68 21.92
CA LYS A 649 -23.13 -12.06 22.72
C LYS A 649 -23.31 -12.04 24.25
N ARG A 650 -23.86 -11.02 24.87
CA ARG A 650 -23.86 -10.86 26.32
C ARG A 650 -25.01 -10.00 26.80
N VAL A 651 -25.54 -10.35 27.95
CA VAL A 651 -26.59 -9.62 28.65
C VAL A 651 -26.16 -9.40 30.10
N ILE A 652 -26.36 -8.19 30.60
CA ILE A 652 -26.19 -7.90 32.03
C ILE A 652 -27.43 -7.24 32.60
N PRO A 653 -27.96 -7.68 33.76
CA PRO A 653 -29.03 -6.95 34.43
C PRO A 653 -28.60 -5.51 34.72
N LEU A 654 -29.37 -4.56 34.23
CA LEU A 654 -29.16 -3.12 34.44
C LEU A 654 -30.51 -2.45 34.58
N SER A 655 -31.05 -2.46 35.81
CA SER A 655 -32.40 -2.00 36.10
C SER A 655 -32.44 -1.14 37.36
N ARG A 656 -33.44 -0.30 37.47
CA ARG A 656 -33.72 0.49 38.65
C ARG A 656 -34.55 -0.33 39.63
N ASN A 657 -34.18 -0.30 40.91
CA ASN A 657 -34.98 -0.84 42.02
C ASN A 657 -35.17 0.23 43.09
N GLU A 658 -35.88 -0.13 44.20
CA GLU A 658 -36.14 0.78 45.30
C GLU A 658 -34.89 1.29 46.03
N GLU A 659 -33.78 0.52 45.98
CA GLU A 659 -32.53 0.82 46.65
C GLU A 659 -31.52 1.59 45.74
N GLY A 660 -31.74 1.63 44.41
CA GLY A 660 -30.84 2.29 43.47
C GLY A 660 -30.84 1.67 42.08
N LEU A 661 -29.67 1.68 41.41
CA LEU A 661 -29.44 1.07 40.12
C LEU A 661 -28.73 -0.28 40.27
N GLN A 662 -29.40 -1.34 39.91
CA GLN A 662 -28.77 -2.68 39.84
C GLN A 662 -27.92 -2.79 38.59
N ILE A 663 -26.67 -3.19 38.74
CA ILE A 663 -25.75 -3.51 37.64
C ILE A 663 -25.16 -4.88 37.94
N GLY A 664 -25.47 -5.87 37.13
CA GLY A 664 -25.05 -7.24 37.41
C GLY A 664 -25.50 -7.70 38.81
N ASP A 665 -24.54 -8.01 39.69
CA ASP A 665 -24.79 -8.54 41.00
C ASP A 665 -25.01 -7.49 42.09
N PHE A 666 -24.69 -6.22 41.84
CA PHE A 666 -24.68 -5.17 42.85
C PHE A 666 -25.70 -4.06 42.58
N THR A 667 -26.21 -3.46 43.63
CA THR A 667 -27.05 -2.24 43.57
C THR A 667 -26.19 -1.04 43.95
N TYR A 668 -26.28 0.03 43.13
CA TYR A 668 -25.50 1.28 43.31
C TYR A 668 -26.44 2.44 43.57
N VAL A 669 -26.14 3.20 44.57
CA VAL A 669 -26.79 4.49 44.83
C VAL A 669 -26.00 5.56 44.07
N LEU A 670 -26.57 6.08 42.97
CA LEU A 670 -25.91 7.10 42.18
C LEU A 670 -26.23 8.50 42.70
N PRO A 671 -25.25 9.42 42.83
CA PRO A 671 -25.50 10.79 43.31
C PRO A 671 -26.26 11.62 42.27
N LYS A 672 -26.21 11.21 40.99
CA LYS A 672 -26.97 11.74 39.87
C LYS A 672 -27.54 10.60 39.04
N PRO A 673 -28.65 10.82 38.32
CA PRO A 673 -29.27 9.75 37.51
C PRO A 673 -28.46 9.52 36.20
N VAL A 674 -27.16 9.44 36.30
CA VAL A 674 -26.23 9.24 35.19
C VAL A 674 -25.21 8.18 35.59
N LEU A 675 -25.16 7.08 34.84
CA LEU A 675 -24.09 6.09 34.93
C LEU A 675 -23.13 6.30 33.77
N ASP A 676 -21.99 6.91 34.05
CA ASP A 676 -20.88 7.03 33.11
C ASP A 676 -19.94 5.83 33.27
N LEU A 677 -19.97 4.88 32.30
CA LEU A 677 -19.17 3.68 32.38
C LEU A 677 -17.66 3.95 32.32
N GLU A 678 -17.22 5.05 31.73
CA GLU A 678 -15.79 5.39 31.77
C GLU A 678 -15.34 5.68 33.21
N SER A 679 -16.07 6.55 33.91
CA SER A 679 -15.79 6.88 35.31
C SER A 679 -15.96 5.67 36.21
N PHE A 680 -16.98 4.84 35.96
CA PHE A 680 -17.24 3.60 36.69
C PHE A 680 -16.07 2.61 36.57
N LEU A 681 -15.57 2.37 35.32
CA LEU A 681 -14.45 1.46 35.10
C LEU A 681 -13.13 1.98 35.71
N ARG A 682 -12.94 3.28 35.81
CA ARG A 682 -11.78 3.89 36.45
C ARG A 682 -11.80 3.74 37.99
N SER A 683 -12.88 3.23 38.56
CA SER A 683 -13.08 3.01 39.98
C SER A 683 -13.25 1.53 40.27
N PRO A 684 -12.15 0.72 40.27
CA PRO A 684 -12.23 -0.74 40.46
C PRO A 684 -12.94 -1.13 41.76
N GLU A 685 -12.89 -0.30 42.77
CA GLU A 685 -13.57 -0.47 44.06
C GLU A 685 -15.11 -0.54 43.92
N LEU A 686 -15.68 -0.01 42.82
CA LEU A 686 -17.13 -0.07 42.59
C LEU A 686 -17.58 -1.36 41.94
N TRP A 687 -16.75 -1.96 41.08
CA TRP A 687 -17.15 -3.12 40.28
C TRP A 687 -16.35 -4.40 40.55
N LEU A 688 -15.22 -4.29 41.25
CA LEU A 688 -14.44 -5.45 41.64
C LEU A 688 -15.28 -6.32 42.58
N GLY A 689 -15.57 -7.54 42.19
CA GLY A 689 -16.52 -8.41 42.93
C GLY A 689 -17.91 -8.51 42.30
N ASN A 690 -18.24 -7.63 41.36
CA ASN A 690 -19.46 -7.74 40.55
C ASN A 690 -19.21 -8.73 39.40
N THR A 691 -19.50 -9.99 39.61
CA THR A 691 -19.19 -11.08 38.65
C THR A 691 -19.89 -10.84 37.33
N GLY A 692 -21.18 -10.53 37.37
CA GLY A 692 -21.97 -10.29 36.14
C GLY A 692 -21.41 -9.14 35.34
N PHE A 693 -20.97 -8.04 35.97
CA PHE A 693 -20.34 -6.92 35.29
C PHE A 693 -18.98 -7.31 34.69
N VAL A 694 -18.13 -7.97 35.44
CA VAL A 694 -16.82 -8.42 34.97
C VAL A 694 -16.95 -9.39 33.79
N GLU A 695 -17.86 -10.34 33.84
CA GLU A 695 -18.14 -11.27 32.76
C GLU A 695 -18.67 -10.55 31.51
N PHE A 696 -19.59 -9.62 31.70
CA PHE A 696 -20.13 -8.79 30.61
C PHE A 696 -19.02 -7.95 29.92
N MET A 697 -18.20 -7.30 30.72
CA MET A 697 -17.08 -6.49 30.19
C MET A 697 -15.95 -7.34 29.58
N GLY A 698 -15.76 -8.58 30.05
CA GLY A 698 -14.71 -9.47 29.58
C GLY A 698 -13.31 -8.95 29.95
N THR A 699 -12.41 -8.86 28.98
CA THR A 699 -11.01 -8.41 29.20
C THR A 699 -10.84 -6.89 29.16
N VAL A 700 -11.84 -6.12 28.76
CA VAL A 700 -11.74 -4.65 28.61
C VAL A 700 -11.33 -3.91 29.89
N PRO A 701 -11.90 -4.24 31.09
CA PRO A 701 -11.56 -3.52 32.30
C PRO A 701 -10.10 -3.68 32.73
N PHE A 702 -9.38 -4.65 32.20
CA PHE A 702 -8.03 -5.05 32.64
C PHE A 702 -6.91 -4.49 31.74
N ARG A 703 -7.23 -3.65 30.75
CA ARG A 703 -6.23 -2.97 29.92
C ARG A 703 -5.84 -1.64 30.53
N LEU A 704 -4.99 -1.68 31.53
CA LEU A 704 -4.64 -0.53 32.36
C LEU A 704 -3.76 0.52 31.70
N THR A 705 -2.95 0.15 30.72
CA THR A 705 -2.02 1.04 30.03
C THR A 705 -2.70 2.14 29.22
N GLU A 706 -4.00 1.99 28.96
CA GLU A 706 -4.80 2.96 28.21
C GLU A 706 -5.54 4.00 29.07
N PHE A 707 -5.50 3.85 30.40
CA PHE A 707 -6.16 4.77 31.31
C PHE A 707 -5.22 5.90 31.74
N SER A 708 -5.41 7.10 31.23
CA SER A 708 -4.80 8.28 31.82
C SER A 708 -5.42 8.53 33.21
N PRO A 709 -4.64 8.76 34.26
CA PRO A 709 -5.18 9.08 35.59
C PRO A 709 -5.91 10.43 35.49
N SER A 710 -7.24 10.42 35.50
CA SER A 710 -8.01 11.64 35.67
C SER A 710 -8.31 11.84 37.14
N THR A 711 -8.04 13.04 37.61
CA THR A 711 -8.29 13.44 39.00
C THR A 711 -9.77 13.74 39.26
N ASP A 712 -10.60 13.79 38.24
CA ASP A 712 -12.02 14.14 38.36
C ASP A 712 -12.90 12.89 38.24
N ILE A 713 -13.07 12.20 39.32
CA ILE A 713 -13.93 11.02 39.41
C ILE A 713 -15.30 11.49 39.88
N GLY A 714 -16.20 11.80 38.92
CA GLY A 714 -17.59 12.19 39.24
C GLY A 714 -18.43 11.15 39.99
N LEU A 715 -17.80 10.08 40.45
CA LEU A 715 -18.41 9.00 41.22
C LEU A 715 -17.88 8.97 42.66
N ALA A 716 -17.19 10.00 43.13
CA ALA A 716 -16.66 10.03 44.51
C ALA A 716 -17.73 9.74 45.61
N ASP A 717 -18.97 10.05 45.32
CA ASP A 717 -20.13 9.89 46.23
C ASP A 717 -21.00 8.70 45.89
N THR A 718 -20.55 7.80 44.97
CA THR A 718 -21.32 6.58 44.67
C THR A 718 -21.11 5.55 45.76
N PHE A 719 -22.21 5.10 46.36
CA PHE A 719 -22.22 4.06 47.39
C PHE A 719 -22.66 2.73 46.79
N VAL A 720 -21.89 1.67 47.09
CA VAL A 720 -22.22 0.30 46.73
C VAL A 720 -23.00 -0.35 47.87
N SER A 721 -24.20 -0.74 47.64
CA SER A 721 -24.96 -1.58 48.55
C SER A 721 -24.57 -3.02 48.26
N LEU A 722 -23.71 -3.60 49.09
CA LEU A 722 -23.41 -5.01 49.02
C LEU A 722 -24.59 -5.84 49.53
N PRO A 723 -24.88 -7.01 48.96
CA PRO A 723 -25.86 -7.92 49.52
C PRO A 723 -25.51 -8.15 50.98
N LYS A 724 -26.48 -8.00 51.90
CA LYS A 724 -26.29 -8.11 53.37
C LYS A 724 -25.65 -9.46 53.68
N GLN A 725 -24.34 -9.49 53.86
CA GLN A 725 -23.65 -10.56 54.56
C GLN A 725 -23.66 -10.26 56.04
N SER A 726 -24.10 -11.25 56.79
CA SER A 726 -24.08 -11.18 58.27
C SER A 726 -22.66 -10.86 58.75
N ALA A 727 -22.51 -9.80 59.51
CA ALA A 727 -21.25 -9.41 60.12
C ALA A 727 -20.76 -10.52 61.03
N GLY A 728 -19.65 -11.16 60.62
CA GLY A 728 -18.95 -12.05 61.55
C GLY A 728 -18.46 -13.41 61.05
N GLU A 729 -18.84 -13.88 59.86
CA GLU A 729 -18.34 -15.15 59.33
C GLU A 729 -17.11 -14.94 58.44
N SER A 730 -16.00 -15.61 58.80
CA SER A 730 -14.86 -15.77 57.89
C SER A 730 -15.29 -16.59 56.68
N VAL A 731 -15.22 -15.97 55.51
CA VAL A 731 -15.56 -16.69 54.28
C VAL A 731 -14.52 -17.80 54.06
N PRO A 732 -14.91 -19.08 54.09
CA PRO A 732 -13.97 -20.15 53.84
C PRO A 732 -13.49 -20.12 52.37
N PHE A 733 -12.27 -20.62 52.15
CA PHE A 733 -11.71 -20.82 50.82
C PHE A 733 -12.68 -21.70 50.00
N PRO A 734 -13.05 -21.32 48.75
CA PRO A 734 -14.07 -22.02 48.01
C PRO A 734 -13.57 -23.42 47.58
N ASP A 735 -14.32 -24.42 47.92
CA ASP A 735 -14.29 -25.68 47.19
C ASP A 735 -14.96 -25.47 45.82
N LYS A 736 -14.24 -25.92 44.80
CA LYS A 736 -14.53 -25.94 43.36
C LYS A 736 -16.02 -25.67 42.98
N GLU A 737 -16.31 -24.70 42.24
CA GLU A 737 -17.49 -24.47 41.38
C GLU A 737 -18.59 -23.49 41.81
N GLY A 738 -18.70 -23.02 43.02
CA GLY A 738 -19.88 -22.21 43.39
C GLY A 738 -19.65 -20.74 43.71
N LYS A 739 -18.39 -20.28 43.91
CA LYS A 739 -18.15 -19.10 44.76
C LYS A 739 -17.18 -18.05 44.22
N ILE A 740 -17.04 -17.92 42.91
CA ILE A 740 -16.30 -16.79 42.29
C ILE A 740 -16.90 -15.46 42.78
N LYS A 741 -18.21 -15.39 42.91
CA LYS A 741 -18.95 -14.23 43.40
C LYS A 741 -18.54 -13.83 44.83
N ASP A 742 -18.50 -14.79 45.76
CA ASP A 742 -18.12 -14.55 47.15
C ASP A 742 -16.63 -14.14 47.26
N TYR A 743 -15.82 -14.66 46.37
CA TYR A 743 -14.42 -14.31 46.27
C TYR A 743 -14.19 -12.89 45.74
N LEU A 744 -14.91 -12.51 44.73
CA LEU A 744 -14.84 -11.15 44.17
C LEU A 744 -15.36 -10.14 45.21
N ALA A 745 -16.41 -10.48 45.98
CA ALA A 745 -16.88 -9.65 47.07
C ALA A 745 -15.83 -9.53 48.19
N PHE A 746 -15.10 -10.60 48.48
CA PHE A 746 -13.98 -10.56 49.47
C PHE A 746 -12.85 -9.67 48.98
N LEU A 747 -12.44 -9.76 47.67
CA LEU A 747 -11.43 -8.90 47.09
C LEU A 747 -11.86 -7.44 47.07
N HIS A 748 -13.13 -7.17 46.75
CA HIS A 748 -13.66 -5.80 46.81
C HIS A 748 -13.51 -5.24 48.22
N SER A 749 -13.92 -6.01 49.23
CA SER A 749 -13.80 -5.60 50.63
C SER A 749 -12.35 -5.37 51.05
N LYS A 750 -11.42 -6.22 50.59
CA LYS A 750 -9.98 -6.08 50.85
C LYS A 750 -9.37 -4.88 50.11
N ALA A 751 -9.78 -4.63 48.90
CA ALA A 751 -9.35 -3.44 48.13
C ALA A 751 -9.81 -2.16 48.81
N MET A 752 -11.02 -2.14 49.35
CA MET A 752 -11.52 -1.00 50.13
C MET A 752 -10.73 -0.80 51.44
N VAL A 753 -10.36 -1.87 52.12
CA VAL A 753 -9.52 -1.81 53.32
C VAL A 753 -8.13 -1.28 53.04
N LEU A 754 -7.52 -1.66 51.90
CA LEU A 754 -6.19 -1.17 51.51
C LEU A 754 -6.13 0.35 51.33
N ARG A 755 -7.22 0.98 51.02
CA ARG A 755 -7.31 2.42 50.79
C ARG A 755 -6.98 3.33 51.97
N GLY A 756 -7.10 2.87 53.20
CA GLY A 756 -6.95 3.73 54.34
C GLY A 756 -6.15 3.20 55.53
N GLN A 757 -5.67 1.98 55.48
CA GLN A 757 -5.20 1.23 56.66
C GLN A 757 -3.68 1.27 56.88
N SER A 758 -3.22 0.67 57.97
CA SER A 758 -1.82 0.58 58.33
C SER A 758 -0.98 -0.31 57.39
N SER A 759 0.34 -0.08 57.37
CA SER A 759 1.26 -0.83 56.51
C SER A 759 1.25 -2.35 56.76
N VAL A 760 0.96 -2.77 58.00
CA VAL A 760 0.86 -4.19 58.38
C VAL A 760 -0.35 -4.84 57.71
N GLN A 761 -1.49 -4.18 57.73
CA GLN A 761 -2.72 -4.66 57.08
C GLN A 761 -2.59 -4.71 55.57
N ILE A 762 -1.90 -3.74 54.97
CA ILE A 762 -1.60 -3.71 53.53
C ILE A 762 -0.75 -4.94 53.13
N LYS A 763 0.35 -5.21 53.85
CA LYS A 763 1.20 -6.39 53.61
C LYS A 763 0.44 -7.70 53.75
N SER A 764 -0.41 -7.82 54.72
CA SER A 764 -1.25 -9.01 54.91
C SER A 764 -2.24 -9.19 53.74
N ALA A 765 -2.86 -8.13 53.29
CA ALA A 765 -3.77 -8.19 52.14
C ALA A 765 -3.06 -8.53 50.83
N VAL A 766 -1.85 -7.99 50.60
CA VAL A 766 -1.03 -8.32 49.44
C VAL A 766 -0.60 -9.80 49.46
N ALA A 767 -0.22 -10.34 50.63
CA ALA A 767 0.10 -11.76 50.78
C ALA A 767 -1.11 -12.65 50.42
N ASN A 768 -2.31 -12.28 50.85
CA ASN A 768 -3.53 -13.00 50.50
C ASN A 768 -3.80 -12.94 48.96
N PHE A 769 -3.60 -11.79 48.32
CA PHE A 769 -3.74 -11.70 46.88
C PHE A 769 -2.72 -12.60 46.13
N ARG A 770 -1.48 -12.67 46.61
CA ARG A 770 -0.45 -13.55 46.05
C ARG A 770 -0.89 -15.02 46.08
N THR A 771 -1.37 -15.49 47.19
CA THR A 771 -1.88 -16.87 47.38
C THR A 771 -3.03 -17.19 46.42
N MET A 772 -3.91 -16.19 46.12
CA MET A 772 -5.07 -16.39 45.26
C MET A 772 -4.69 -16.52 43.77
N THR A 773 -3.57 -15.98 43.38
CA THR A 773 -3.10 -15.94 41.99
C THR A 773 -2.15 -17.09 41.64
N GLU A 774 -1.69 -17.87 42.59
CA GLU A 774 -0.80 -19.02 42.37
C GLU A 774 -1.48 -20.19 41.62
N GLN A 775 -2.78 -20.12 41.36
CA GLN A 775 -3.50 -21.14 40.61
C GLN A 775 -3.48 -20.83 39.09
N PRO A 776 -2.97 -21.75 38.23
CA PRO A 776 -2.96 -21.56 36.78
C PRO A 776 -4.36 -21.36 36.21
N GLY A 777 -4.51 -20.36 35.32
CA GLY A 777 -5.79 -20.07 34.65
C GLY A 777 -6.80 -19.32 35.51
N SER A 778 -6.39 -18.79 36.65
CA SER A 778 -7.27 -18.05 37.55
C SER A 778 -7.75 -16.72 36.92
N ILE A 779 -9.02 -16.41 37.08
CA ILE A 779 -9.63 -15.11 36.75
C ILE A 779 -8.92 -13.95 37.47
N TRP A 780 -8.25 -14.21 38.60
CA TRP A 780 -7.48 -13.25 39.37
C TRP A 780 -6.37 -12.59 38.55
N ASN A 781 -5.75 -13.30 37.64
CA ASN A 781 -4.72 -12.75 36.74
C ASN A 781 -5.25 -11.64 35.81
N GLN A 782 -6.58 -11.59 35.62
CA GLN A 782 -7.25 -10.54 34.85
C GLN A 782 -7.71 -9.38 35.75
N ILE A 783 -8.07 -9.64 36.98
CA ILE A 783 -8.64 -8.64 37.91
C ILE A 783 -7.55 -7.82 38.61
N ILE A 784 -6.45 -8.43 38.99
CA ILE A 784 -5.36 -7.80 39.73
C ILE A 784 -4.77 -6.58 39.04
N PRO A 785 -4.51 -6.57 37.73
CA PRO A 785 -4.02 -5.37 37.05
C PRO A 785 -4.88 -4.13 37.28
N SER A 786 -6.22 -4.25 37.26
CA SER A 786 -7.10 -3.11 37.54
C SER A 786 -7.01 -2.60 38.95
N LEU A 787 -6.87 -3.53 39.93
CA LEU A 787 -6.64 -3.17 41.31
C LEU A 787 -5.30 -2.47 41.53
N LEU A 788 -4.24 -2.96 40.88
CA LEU A 788 -2.91 -2.38 40.96
C LEU A 788 -2.89 -0.96 40.43
N PHE A 789 -3.55 -0.67 39.31
CA PHE A 789 -3.65 0.66 38.77
C PHE A 789 -4.24 1.66 39.76
N ARG A 790 -5.32 1.27 40.46
CA ARG A 790 -5.95 2.18 41.43
C ARG A 790 -5.08 2.41 42.66
N LEU A 791 -4.39 1.40 43.11
CA LEU A 791 -3.56 1.45 44.31
C LEU A 791 -2.18 2.08 44.08
N ASN A 792 -1.74 2.17 42.81
CA ASN A 792 -0.55 2.93 42.39
C ASN A 792 -0.67 4.43 42.74
N ALA A 793 -1.88 4.96 42.76
CA ALA A 793 -2.16 6.34 43.17
C ALA A 793 -2.28 6.52 44.68
N HIS A 794 -2.04 5.49 45.50
CA HIS A 794 -2.21 5.55 46.94
C HIS A 794 -1.23 6.54 47.60
N PRO A 795 -1.67 7.39 48.57
CA PRO A 795 -0.81 8.40 49.19
C PRO A 795 0.37 7.82 49.99
N LYS A 796 0.27 6.58 50.52
CA LYS A 796 1.35 5.93 51.30
C LYS A 796 2.31 5.17 50.40
N VAL A 797 3.61 5.43 50.54
CA VAL A 797 4.71 4.74 49.83
C VAL A 797 4.67 3.24 50.02
N SER A 798 4.46 2.80 51.28
CA SER A 798 4.38 1.36 51.62
C SER A 798 3.26 0.62 50.88
N CYS A 799 2.17 1.31 50.55
CA CYS A 799 1.09 0.73 49.79
C CYS A 799 1.48 0.58 48.33
N ARG A 800 2.07 1.63 47.72
CA ARG A 800 2.54 1.58 46.35
C ARG A 800 3.61 0.51 46.14
N SER A 801 4.61 0.44 47.02
CA SER A 801 5.66 -0.60 46.99
C SER A 801 5.12 -1.99 47.12
N ALA A 802 4.17 -2.23 48.04
CA ALA A 802 3.53 -3.55 48.20
C ALA A 802 2.71 -3.96 46.96
N MET A 803 2.10 -2.98 46.26
CA MET A 803 1.36 -3.24 45.03
C MET A 803 2.30 -3.58 43.84
N LEU A 804 3.44 -2.92 43.74
CA LEU A 804 4.45 -3.28 42.73
C LEU A 804 5.08 -4.66 43.03
N ASP A 805 5.34 -4.99 44.29
CA ASP A 805 5.80 -6.33 44.69
C ASP A 805 4.79 -7.43 44.33
N LEU A 806 3.50 -7.14 44.43
CA LEU A 806 2.45 -8.02 43.92
C LEU A 806 2.49 -8.11 42.37
N ALA A 807 2.68 -7.00 41.67
CA ALA A 807 2.69 -6.94 40.20
C ALA A 807 3.79 -7.80 39.59
N ILE A 808 4.96 -7.94 40.21
CA ILE A 808 6.07 -8.79 39.73
C ILE A 808 5.60 -10.23 39.47
N GLY A 809 4.73 -10.76 40.33
CA GLY A 809 4.25 -12.12 40.20
C GLY A 809 3.16 -12.36 39.15
N PHE A 810 2.56 -11.31 38.56
CA PHE A 810 1.36 -11.42 37.74
C PHE A 810 1.40 -10.72 36.41
N THR A 811 2.42 -9.92 36.15
CA THR A 811 2.52 -9.17 34.92
C THR A 811 3.75 -9.61 34.13
N SER A 812 3.73 -9.45 32.81
CA SER A 812 4.95 -9.59 32.03
C SER A 812 5.97 -8.53 32.47
N PRO A 813 7.28 -8.78 32.31
CA PRO A 813 8.32 -7.81 32.66
C PRO A 813 8.08 -6.44 32.03
N LYS A 814 7.59 -6.38 30.79
CA LYS A 814 7.23 -5.15 30.11
C LYS A 814 6.06 -4.42 30.77
N ALA A 815 4.98 -5.13 31.07
CA ALA A 815 3.82 -4.54 31.74
C ALA A 815 4.17 -4.07 33.17
N PHE A 816 5.03 -4.80 33.89
CA PHE A 816 5.54 -4.37 35.17
C PHE A 816 6.35 -3.07 35.09
N ALA A 817 7.24 -2.93 34.07
CA ALA A 817 8.01 -1.73 33.85
C ALA A 817 7.10 -0.51 33.60
N GLU A 818 6.07 -0.66 32.76
CA GLU A 818 5.07 0.38 32.48
C GLU A 818 4.26 0.77 33.73
N ILE A 819 3.81 -0.19 34.51
CA ILE A 819 3.09 0.06 35.78
C ILE A 819 3.98 0.82 36.78
N SER A 820 5.24 0.41 36.90
CA SER A 820 6.20 1.04 37.80
C SER A 820 6.45 2.48 37.42
N MET A 821 6.62 2.74 36.14
CA MET A 821 6.81 4.08 35.61
C MET A 821 5.59 4.98 35.86
N ASN A 822 4.39 4.51 35.62
CA ASN A 822 3.16 5.25 35.88
C ASN A 822 3.00 5.56 37.38
N THR A 823 3.41 4.65 38.26
CA THR A 823 3.42 4.85 39.72
C THR A 823 4.36 5.98 40.11
N CYS A 824 5.56 6.03 39.52
CA CYS A 824 6.55 7.09 39.77
C CYS A 824 6.09 8.44 39.21
N ALA A 825 5.52 8.45 38.02
CA ALA A 825 4.98 9.65 37.38
C ALA A 825 3.87 10.29 38.23
N PHE A 826 2.95 9.45 38.73
CA PHE A 826 1.87 9.93 39.59
C PHE A 826 2.39 10.51 40.90
N ALA A 827 3.35 9.83 41.57
CA ALA A 827 3.94 10.32 42.79
C ALA A 827 4.69 11.66 42.59
N HIS A 828 5.36 11.85 41.46
CA HIS A 828 6.04 13.09 41.11
C HIS A 828 5.04 14.24 40.86
N ALA A 829 3.97 14.00 40.13
CA ALA A 829 2.92 14.99 39.87
C ALA A 829 2.26 15.49 41.16
N GLU A 830 2.20 14.68 42.19
CA GLU A 830 1.66 15.00 43.51
C GLU A 830 2.71 15.61 44.49
N ASN A 831 3.92 15.95 44.02
CA ASN A 831 5.05 16.43 44.84
C ASN A 831 5.43 15.55 46.02
N LYS A 832 5.23 14.23 45.88
CA LYS A 832 5.60 13.23 46.93
C LYS A 832 7.06 12.87 46.74
N LYS A 833 7.88 13.07 47.76
CA LYS A 833 9.34 12.89 47.70
C LYS A 833 9.80 11.48 47.43
N ASP A 834 9.04 10.49 47.89
CA ASP A 834 9.38 9.08 47.75
C ASP A 834 8.28 8.37 46.93
N ALA A 835 8.61 7.99 45.70
CA ALA A 835 7.65 7.32 44.80
C ALA A 835 7.42 5.86 45.21
N VAL A 836 8.48 5.07 45.30
CA VAL A 836 8.48 3.62 45.59
C VAL A 836 9.81 3.24 46.22
N VAL A 837 9.84 2.24 47.09
CA VAL A 837 11.09 1.62 47.56
C VAL A 837 11.37 0.40 46.68
N PHE A 838 12.22 0.58 45.69
CA PHE A 838 12.57 -0.48 44.73
C PHE A 838 13.49 -1.57 45.30
N ASP A 839 14.36 -1.22 46.27
CA ASP A 839 15.31 -2.15 46.89
C ASP A 839 14.63 -3.34 47.60
N ALA A 840 13.31 -3.26 47.81
CA ALA A 840 12.53 -4.34 48.42
C ALA A 840 11.88 -5.27 47.36
N LEU A 841 12.02 -5.00 46.08
CA LEU A 841 11.35 -5.75 45.00
C LEU A 841 12.28 -6.87 44.51
N GLN A 842 11.77 -8.10 44.45
CA GLN A 842 12.49 -9.24 43.86
C GLN A 842 12.34 -9.21 42.31
N MET A 843 13.13 -8.42 41.63
CA MET A 843 13.18 -8.36 40.17
C MET A 843 14.24 -9.33 39.63
N ASP A 844 13.97 -9.91 38.47
CA ASP A 844 14.92 -10.74 37.72
C ASP A 844 15.50 -9.95 36.53
N VAL A 845 16.41 -10.61 35.78
CA VAL A 845 17.09 -10.00 34.61
C VAL A 845 16.13 -9.57 33.53
N ASP A 846 15.01 -10.27 33.34
CA ASP A 846 14.03 -9.93 32.31
C ASP A 846 13.22 -8.66 32.68
N HIS A 847 12.94 -8.45 33.94
CA HIS A 847 12.36 -7.19 34.42
C HIS A 847 13.32 -6.03 34.23
N ILE A 848 14.61 -6.19 34.50
CA ILE A 848 15.63 -5.16 34.28
C ILE A 848 15.77 -4.85 32.81
N ARG A 849 15.75 -5.87 31.94
CA ARG A 849 15.79 -5.67 30.48
C ARG A 849 14.60 -4.86 29.98
N ALA A 850 13.40 -5.17 30.44
CA ALA A 850 12.18 -4.43 30.08
C ALA A 850 12.23 -2.96 30.51
N PHE A 851 12.82 -2.67 31.67
CA PHE A 851 13.07 -1.29 32.10
C PHE A 851 14.06 -0.56 31.19
N LEU A 852 15.13 -1.24 30.75
CA LEU A 852 16.13 -0.65 29.86
C LEU A 852 15.53 -0.37 28.47
N GLU A 853 14.76 -1.26 27.94
CA GLU A 853 14.03 -1.08 26.70
C GLU A 853 13.08 0.12 26.78
N LEU A 854 12.31 0.21 27.86
CA LEU A 854 11.41 1.33 28.10
C LEU A 854 12.15 2.67 28.19
N ILE A 855 13.32 2.71 28.84
CA ILE A 855 14.19 3.90 28.89
C ILE A 855 14.69 4.30 27.51
N GLN A 856 15.02 3.33 26.68
CA GLN A 856 15.50 3.57 25.32
C GLN A 856 14.41 4.15 24.44
N ASP A 857 13.19 3.64 24.54
CA ASP A 857 12.00 4.21 23.88
C ASP A 857 11.75 5.65 24.32
N TYR A 858 11.98 5.99 25.60
CA TYR A 858 11.84 7.33 26.12
C TYR A 858 12.88 8.33 25.61
N LYS A 859 14.10 7.88 25.29
CA LYS A 859 15.11 8.75 24.67
C LYS A 859 14.73 9.19 23.26
N THR A 860 13.94 8.40 22.56
CA THR A 860 13.45 8.73 21.23
C THR A 860 12.21 9.64 21.25
N HIS A 861 11.49 9.71 22.38
CA HIS A 861 10.28 10.53 22.55
C HIS A 861 10.28 11.35 23.85
N PRO A 862 11.18 12.34 23.99
CA PRO A 862 11.39 13.06 25.27
C PRO A 862 10.21 13.91 25.74
N GLU A 863 9.19 14.13 24.90
CA GLU A 863 8.07 15.02 25.22
C GLU A 863 7.09 14.43 26.26
N THR A 864 7.04 13.10 26.39
CA THR A 864 6.13 12.38 27.28
C THR A 864 6.60 12.26 28.70
N CYS A 865 7.84 12.65 29.03
CA CYS A 865 8.49 12.37 30.32
C CYS A 865 9.14 13.57 30.99
N LYS A 866 8.59 14.78 30.87
CA LYS A 866 9.16 15.95 31.54
C LYS A 866 9.07 15.81 33.05
N GLY A 867 10.22 15.66 33.70
CA GLY A 867 10.41 15.88 35.13
C GLY A 867 10.74 14.67 36.00
N PHE A 868 10.15 13.51 35.79
CA PHE A 868 10.39 12.33 36.65
C PHE A 868 11.41 11.31 36.07
N ALA A 869 11.71 11.41 34.77
CA ALA A 869 12.62 10.49 34.09
C ALA A 869 14.02 10.46 34.72
N ALA A 870 14.51 11.56 35.20
CA ALA A 870 15.85 11.65 35.80
C ALA A 870 15.98 10.90 37.14
N GLU A 871 14.96 10.96 37.98
CA GLU A 871 14.96 10.24 39.27
C GLU A 871 14.73 8.73 39.06
N TRP A 872 13.83 8.40 38.17
CA TRP A 872 13.54 7.02 37.81
C TRP A 872 14.75 6.33 37.15
N VAL A 873 15.42 7.01 36.21
CA VAL A 873 16.67 6.56 35.61
C VAL A 873 17.77 6.37 36.64
N LYS A 874 17.95 7.28 37.60
CA LYS A 874 18.90 7.13 38.70
C LYS A 874 18.63 5.91 39.56
N THR A 875 17.37 5.66 39.91
CA THR A 875 16.95 4.52 40.70
C THR A 875 17.23 3.22 39.98
N ILE A 876 16.97 3.15 38.70
CA ILE A 876 17.23 1.95 37.89
C ILE A 876 18.74 1.72 37.70
N PHE A 877 19.55 2.76 37.46
CA PHE A 877 21.00 2.60 37.40
C PHE A 877 21.60 2.17 38.73
N SER A 878 21.03 2.59 39.89
CA SER A 878 21.43 2.08 41.19
C SER A 878 21.13 0.60 41.33
N LEU A 879 19.93 0.16 40.91
CA LEU A 879 19.53 -1.23 40.92
C LEU A 879 20.41 -2.10 39.98
N ILE A 880 20.75 -1.61 38.80
CA ILE A 880 21.65 -2.32 37.89
C ILE A 880 23.07 -2.47 38.50
N ALA A 881 23.56 -1.44 39.19
CA ALA A 881 24.87 -1.48 39.85
C ALA A 881 24.91 -2.51 40.98
N ASP A 882 23.80 -2.75 41.65
CA ASP A 882 23.68 -3.75 42.73
C ASP A 882 23.55 -5.20 42.21
N PHE A 883 23.15 -5.36 40.92
CA PHE A 883 23.08 -6.68 40.26
C PHE A 883 24.35 -7.06 39.49
N GLY A 884 25.29 -6.15 39.30
CA GLY A 884 26.52 -6.34 38.50
C GLY A 884 27.65 -6.89 39.10
#